data_6c3e94a2cd267fd65c67d18494f5c96c
#
_entry.id   6c3e94a2cd267fd65c67d18494f5c96c
#
_cell.length_a   1.000
_cell.length_b   1.000
_cell.length_c   1.000
_cell.angle_alpha   90.00
_cell.angle_beta   90.00
_cell.angle_gamma   90.00
#
_symmetry.space_group_name_H-M   'P 1'
#
loop_
_entity.id
_entity.type
_entity.pdbx_description
1 polymer ?
#
loop_
_entity_poly.entity_id
_entity_poly.type
_entity_poly.pdbx_seq_one_letter_code
_entity_poly.pdbx_strand_id
1 'polypeptide(L)'
;MGEMFKFTEEEKAELLEMSEQLRQQMGDEYREEDAEKVREQIEGDLQENKIKRDVFGLNPILMSFQTALLELEEIGMKRDCVLSILLYNSVANESLTIEEVETEYGTSIAHIIRGLVRIHELYRKSPVIESENFRNLLLSFAEDMRVVLIMISERVVLMRHIRDTENNEAQQKVAEEASYLYAPLAHKLGLYKLKSELEDLSLKYLEHDAYYMIKEKLNETKRSRDAYIEKFIKPIAEKLDAMGIKSHIKGRTKSIHSIWQKMKKQQCGFEGIYDLFAIRIIIDSPLSEEKMQCWQTYSLITDMYQPNPKRLRDWLSVPKSNGYESLHITVLGPEQKWVEVQIRTERMDEIAEKGLAAHWRYKGIKGDSGIDDWLNNIRAALEAGDSLQLMDQFKMDLYEDEVFVFTPKGDLLKFPKGSTVLDFAYHIHSGVGNKCVGGKINGRNVSFREVLHSGDTIEILTQNNQTPKQEWLNIVQSSRAKSKIRLALKELKVKDGVFAKEMLERKFKNRKIELEESVLYHLISKMGFKETSDFYRQLVDEKIDINDVVDGYIAEKEHGANQKMGAAIRSAEEFVLDKDNNANSFRTKSSDDELVIDRNLKGVDYSLAQCCHPIYGDQIFGFVTVNGGIKIHCQDCPNAPELRKRFGYRIVKARWSGKGTSQYNITLRVVGNDDLGIVNNITSIISKEQKIVMKSINIDSHDGLFSGNLNVLIDDTSKLDALLKKLRTVKGVKSVTRL
;
A
#
# COMPACT_ATOMS: atom_id res chain seq x y z
N MET A 1 40.85 19.57 22.23
CA MET A 1 40.49 18.83 23.42
C MET A 1 39.00 18.52 23.30
N GLY A 2 38.66 17.26 23.00
CA GLY A 2 37.26 16.85 22.94
C GLY A 2 36.66 16.93 24.34
N GLU A 3 35.38 17.32 24.46
CA GLU A 3 34.65 17.30 25.70
C GLU A 3 34.68 15.86 26.27
N MET A 4 35.05 15.73 27.54
CA MET A 4 35.03 14.46 28.24
C MET A 4 33.58 13.98 28.34
N PHE A 5 33.33 12.69 28.03
CA PHE A 5 32.02 12.09 28.16
C PHE A 5 31.51 12.23 29.60
N LYS A 6 30.31 12.74 29.79
CA LYS A 6 29.68 12.89 31.10
C LYS A 6 28.27 12.32 31.07
N PHE A 7 27.95 11.49 32.05
CA PHE A 7 26.57 11.10 32.33
C PHE A 7 25.79 12.25 32.94
N THR A 8 24.56 12.43 32.54
CA THR A 8 23.59 13.23 33.29
C THR A 8 23.17 12.47 34.58
N GLU A 9 22.58 13.18 35.54
CA GLU A 9 22.09 12.50 36.76
C GLU A 9 20.91 11.54 36.44
N GLU A 10 20.11 11.89 35.43
CA GLU A 10 19.04 11.03 34.94
C GLU A 10 19.59 9.75 34.30
N GLU A 11 20.60 9.86 33.45
CA GLU A 11 21.28 8.69 32.83
C GLU A 11 21.92 7.77 33.88
N LYS A 12 22.46 8.30 34.96
CA LYS A 12 23.02 7.48 36.06
C LYS A 12 21.93 6.71 36.79
N ALA A 13 20.81 7.38 37.09
CA ALA A 13 19.67 6.75 37.76
C ALA A 13 19.08 5.64 36.88
N GLU A 14 18.91 5.90 35.59
CA GLU A 14 18.41 4.92 34.61
C GLU A 14 19.35 3.72 34.49
N LEU A 15 20.70 3.93 34.47
CA LEU A 15 21.67 2.86 34.39
C LEU A 15 21.62 1.95 35.63
N LEU A 16 21.47 2.53 36.84
CA LEU A 16 21.32 1.77 38.05
C LEU A 16 20.05 0.92 38.06
N GLU A 17 18.95 1.48 37.66
CA GLU A 17 17.68 0.75 37.52
C GLU A 17 17.80 -0.41 36.53
N MET A 18 18.34 -0.16 35.34
CA MET A 18 18.55 -1.19 34.32
C MET A 18 19.49 -2.29 34.77
N SER A 19 20.54 -1.97 35.51
CA SER A 19 21.48 -2.98 36.05
C SER A 19 20.80 -3.91 37.05
N GLU A 20 19.92 -3.39 37.89
CA GLU A 20 19.14 -4.20 38.82
C GLU A 20 18.08 -5.04 38.10
N GLN A 21 17.44 -4.50 37.07
CA GLN A 21 16.53 -5.27 36.22
C GLN A 21 17.23 -6.42 35.50
N LEU A 22 18.43 -6.19 34.94
CA LEU A 22 19.25 -7.24 34.33
C LEU A 22 19.58 -8.36 35.32
N ARG A 23 19.98 -7.99 36.53
CA ARG A 23 20.27 -8.94 37.61
C ARG A 23 19.06 -9.83 37.93
N GLN A 24 17.89 -9.22 38.08
CA GLN A 24 16.64 -9.93 38.38
C GLN A 24 16.23 -10.86 37.25
N GLN A 25 16.30 -10.40 35.98
CA GLN A 25 15.85 -11.17 34.82
C GLN A 25 16.82 -12.30 34.44
N MET A 26 18.10 -12.12 34.63
CA MET A 26 19.09 -13.17 34.38
C MET A 26 18.97 -14.35 35.37
N GLY A 27 18.50 -14.08 36.61
CA GLY A 27 18.28 -15.11 37.62
C GLY A 27 19.54 -15.93 37.90
N ASP A 28 19.44 -17.27 37.80
CA ASP A 28 20.55 -18.19 38.08
C ASP A 28 21.77 -18.08 37.14
N GLU A 29 21.62 -17.43 35.99
CA GLU A 29 22.72 -17.18 35.04
C GLU A 29 23.50 -15.88 35.35
N TYR A 30 23.00 -15.04 36.25
CA TYR A 30 23.72 -13.87 36.72
C TYR A 30 24.94 -14.26 37.57
N ARG A 31 26.09 -13.67 37.27
CA ARG A 31 27.33 -13.84 38.02
C ARG A 31 27.85 -12.46 38.43
N GLU A 32 28.02 -12.24 39.72
CA GLU A 32 28.54 -10.98 40.25
C GLU A 32 29.93 -10.66 39.68
N GLU A 33 30.78 -11.68 39.51
CA GLU A 33 32.10 -11.54 38.92
C GLU A 33 32.08 -10.98 37.48
N ASP A 34 31.12 -11.44 36.66
CA ASP A 34 30.93 -10.89 35.30
C ASP A 34 30.50 -9.42 35.34
N ALA A 35 29.59 -9.08 36.26
CA ALA A 35 29.08 -7.71 36.39
C ALA A 35 30.16 -6.73 36.88
N GLU A 36 31.01 -7.17 37.83
CA GLU A 36 32.16 -6.37 38.32
C GLU A 36 33.17 -6.11 37.19
N LYS A 37 33.55 -7.14 36.43
CA LYS A 37 34.47 -6.99 35.30
C LYS A 37 33.92 -6.06 34.20
N VAL A 38 32.63 -6.20 33.85
CA VAL A 38 31.98 -5.31 32.89
C VAL A 38 31.98 -3.87 33.39
N ARG A 39 31.70 -3.65 34.69
CA ARG A 39 31.73 -2.32 35.28
C ARG A 39 33.14 -1.71 35.25
N GLU A 40 34.17 -2.46 35.68
CA GLU A 40 35.56 -2.02 35.62
C GLU A 40 35.99 -1.65 34.20
N GLN A 41 35.59 -2.45 33.22
CA GLN A 41 35.88 -2.17 31.82
C GLN A 41 35.23 -0.88 31.34
N ILE A 42 33.94 -0.66 31.64
CA ILE A 42 33.20 0.58 31.28
C ILE A 42 33.84 1.81 31.98
N GLU A 43 34.20 1.69 33.27
CA GLU A 43 34.85 2.75 34.02
C GLU A 43 36.23 3.10 33.42
N GLY A 44 36.99 2.10 32.99
CA GLY A 44 38.26 2.27 32.29
C GLY A 44 38.10 3.02 30.99
N ASP A 45 37.13 2.61 30.17
CA ASP A 45 36.80 3.25 28.87
C ASP A 45 36.38 4.71 29.03
N LEU A 46 35.64 5.03 30.11
CA LEU A 46 35.26 6.41 30.45
C LEU A 46 36.50 7.24 30.84
N GLN A 47 37.40 6.70 31.68
CA GLN A 47 38.60 7.40 32.08
C GLN A 47 39.53 7.67 30.90
N GLU A 48 39.61 6.76 29.96
CA GLU A 48 40.41 6.88 28.74
C GLU A 48 39.73 7.72 27.65
N ASN A 49 38.52 8.21 27.91
CA ASN A 49 37.69 9.01 26.96
C ASN A 49 37.47 8.30 25.61
N LYS A 50 37.35 6.98 25.64
CA LYS A 50 37.06 6.15 24.45
C LYS A 50 35.59 6.09 24.10
N ILE A 51 34.70 6.41 25.04
CA ILE A 51 33.24 6.42 24.81
C ILE A 51 32.81 7.77 24.28
N LYS A 52 32.01 7.76 23.22
CA LYS A 52 31.44 8.96 22.59
C LYS A 52 29.95 8.73 22.32
N ARG A 53 29.16 9.81 22.40
CA ARG A 53 27.79 9.76 21.93
C ARG A 53 27.75 9.50 20.43
N ASP A 54 26.74 8.78 19.98
CA ASP A 54 26.55 8.48 18.56
C ASP A 54 26.12 9.72 17.76
N VAL A 55 25.83 9.53 16.46
CA VAL A 55 25.39 10.61 15.55
C VAL A 55 24.03 11.21 15.93
N PHE A 56 23.28 10.59 16.82
CA PHE A 56 22.02 11.05 17.37
C PHE A 56 22.17 11.66 18.77
N GLY A 57 23.39 11.74 19.29
CA GLY A 57 23.67 12.24 20.65
C GLY A 57 23.32 11.22 21.75
N LEU A 58 23.01 9.97 21.40
CA LEU A 58 22.63 8.95 22.36
C LEU A 58 23.85 8.39 23.13
N ASN A 59 23.59 7.98 24.37
CA ASN A 59 24.60 7.36 25.22
C ASN A 59 24.76 5.86 24.90
N PRO A 60 25.90 5.40 24.35
CA PRO A 60 26.05 4.02 23.88
C PRO A 60 25.96 3.01 25.01
N ILE A 61 26.32 3.37 26.25
CA ILE A 61 26.22 2.46 27.41
C ILE A 61 24.76 2.20 27.74
N LEU A 62 23.92 3.26 27.82
CA LEU A 62 22.49 3.10 28.07
C LEU A 62 21.82 2.29 26.94
N MET A 63 22.21 2.55 25.70
CA MET A 63 21.71 1.79 24.55
C MET A 63 22.06 0.30 24.65
N SER A 64 23.27 -0.05 25.09
CA SER A 64 23.65 -1.44 25.31
C SER A 64 22.85 -2.10 26.44
N PHE A 65 22.64 -1.42 27.57
CA PHE A 65 21.80 -1.95 28.65
C PHE A 65 20.36 -2.16 28.24
N GLN A 66 19.76 -1.20 27.52
CA GLN A 66 18.40 -1.33 27.00
C GLN A 66 18.28 -2.45 25.96
N THR A 67 19.31 -2.65 25.13
CA THR A 67 19.37 -3.75 24.17
C THR A 67 19.45 -5.09 24.90
N ALA A 68 20.27 -5.20 25.92
CA ALA A 68 20.41 -6.41 26.73
C ALA A 68 19.09 -6.75 27.46
N LEU A 69 18.40 -5.77 28.03
CA LEU A 69 17.09 -5.96 28.64
C LEU A 69 16.06 -6.44 27.61
N LEU A 70 16.01 -5.80 26.43
CA LEU A 70 15.09 -6.20 25.37
C LEU A 70 15.35 -7.65 24.90
N GLU A 71 16.61 -8.03 24.81
CA GLU A 71 17.03 -9.39 24.44
C GLU A 71 16.57 -10.43 25.48
N LEU A 72 16.68 -10.11 26.76
CA LEU A 72 16.17 -10.97 27.84
C LEU A 72 14.66 -11.08 27.86
N GLU A 73 13.95 -9.96 27.75
CA GLU A 73 12.48 -9.90 27.86
C GLU A 73 11.78 -10.55 26.66
N GLU A 74 12.19 -10.18 25.46
CA GLU A 74 11.45 -10.51 24.23
C GLU A 74 11.97 -11.78 23.57
N ILE A 75 13.26 -12.02 23.63
CA ILE A 75 13.91 -13.17 22.97
C ILE A 75 14.23 -14.28 23.98
N GLY A 76 14.65 -13.90 25.19
CA GLY A 76 14.92 -14.84 26.26
C GLY A 76 16.32 -15.43 26.20
N MET A 77 17.25 -14.83 25.45
CA MET A 77 18.67 -15.17 25.44
C MET A 77 19.34 -14.57 26.68
N LYS A 78 20.22 -15.35 27.31
CA LYS A 78 20.74 -14.96 28.60
C LYS A 78 22.23 -14.59 28.53
N ARG A 79 23.06 -15.12 29.42
CA ARG A 79 24.43 -14.69 29.75
C ARG A 79 25.29 -14.32 28.54
N ASP A 80 25.41 -15.22 27.55
CA ASP A 80 26.35 -15.00 26.44
C ASP A 80 25.96 -13.79 25.56
N CYS A 81 24.66 -13.61 25.29
CA CYS A 81 24.16 -12.46 24.51
C CYS A 81 24.30 -11.16 25.32
N VAL A 82 23.89 -11.17 26.60
CA VAL A 82 23.99 -10.00 27.49
C VAL A 82 25.41 -9.49 27.57
N LEU A 83 26.38 -10.37 27.90
CA LEU A 83 27.79 -9.99 28.00
C LEU A 83 28.34 -9.52 26.64
N SER A 84 27.97 -10.18 25.55
CA SER A 84 28.40 -9.75 24.22
C SER A 84 27.92 -8.33 23.87
N ILE A 85 26.71 -7.97 24.26
CA ILE A 85 26.13 -6.63 24.03
C ILE A 85 26.84 -5.59 24.88
N LEU A 86 27.08 -5.89 26.18
CA LEU A 86 27.70 -4.94 27.10
C LEU A 86 29.19 -4.70 26.81
N LEU A 87 29.93 -5.73 26.35
CA LEU A 87 31.35 -5.65 26.02
C LEU A 87 31.65 -5.18 24.61
N TYR A 88 30.63 -5.19 23.71
CA TYR A 88 30.81 -4.84 22.31
C TYR A 88 31.49 -3.48 22.12
N ASN A 89 31.04 -2.45 22.84
CA ASN A 89 31.57 -1.09 22.66
C ASN A 89 33.07 -1.02 23.05
N SER A 90 33.50 -1.73 24.08
CA SER A 90 34.90 -1.77 24.47
C SER A 90 35.78 -2.42 23.40
N VAL A 91 35.30 -3.50 22.77
CA VAL A 91 35.99 -4.12 21.63
C VAL A 91 35.98 -3.21 20.39
N ALA A 92 34.88 -2.59 20.09
CA ALA A 92 34.76 -1.70 18.93
C ALA A 92 35.61 -0.42 19.05
N ASN A 93 35.93 0.00 20.29
CA ASN A 93 36.77 1.16 20.60
C ASN A 93 38.23 0.75 20.87
N GLU A 94 38.60 -0.50 20.62
CA GLU A 94 39.95 -1.05 20.78
C GLU A 94 40.48 -0.91 22.22
N SER A 95 39.63 -0.95 23.25
CA SER A 95 40.00 -0.98 24.66
C SER A 95 40.05 -2.40 25.22
N LEU A 96 39.40 -3.34 24.53
CA LEU A 96 39.42 -4.76 24.86
C LEU A 96 39.62 -5.55 23.54
N THR A 97 40.52 -6.53 23.55
CA THR A 97 40.73 -7.37 22.36
C THR A 97 39.80 -8.60 22.37
N ILE A 98 39.54 -9.17 21.20
CA ILE A 98 38.74 -10.40 21.11
C ILE A 98 39.39 -11.57 21.80
N GLU A 99 40.74 -11.65 21.82
CA GLU A 99 41.53 -12.65 22.48
C GLU A 99 41.43 -12.56 24.02
N GLU A 100 41.37 -11.34 24.55
CA GLU A 100 41.11 -11.11 25.99
C GLU A 100 39.69 -11.54 26.35
N VAL A 101 38.70 -11.18 25.56
CA VAL A 101 37.32 -11.65 25.74
C VAL A 101 37.23 -13.17 25.72
N GLU A 102 37.94 -13.83 24.79
CA GLU A 102 37.95 -15.29 24.70
C GLU A 102 38.53 -15.93 25.94
N THR A 103 39.58 -15.34 26.49
CA THR A 103 40.29 -15.84 27.68
C THR A 103 39.47 -15.61 28.96
N GLU A 104 38.83 -14.45 29.10
CA GLU A 104 38.14 -14.05 30.34
C GLU A 104 36.68 -14.49 30.42
N TYR A 105 35.96 -14.46 29.28
CA TYR A 105 34.53 -14.71 29.24
C TYR A 105 34.15 -15.95 28.44
N GLY A 106 35.07 -16.49 27.63
CA GLY A 106 34.93 -17.73 26.88
C GLY A 106 34.69 -17.54 25.37
N THR A 107 34.93 -18.64 24.64
CA THR A 107 34.88 -18.68 23.16
C THR A 107 33.54 -18.31 22.58
N SER A 108 32.42 -18.60 23.26
CA SER A 108 31.06 -18.33 22.80
C SER A 108 30.81 -16.82 22.70
N ILE A 109 31.19 -16.05 23.70
CA ILE A 109 31.02 -14.59 23.77
C ILE A 109 31.92 -13.91 22.74
N ALA A 110 33.21 -14.34 22.68
CA ALA A 110 34.14 -13.83 21.67
C ALA A 110 33.67 -14.05 20.23
N HIS A 111 33.01 -15.19 19.96
CA HIS A 111 32.45 -15.49 18.65
C HIS A 111 31.29 -14.55 18.29
N ILE A 112 30.37 -14.28 19.20
CA ILE A 112 29.26 -13.32 18.98
C ILE A 112 29.82 -11.93 18.73
N ILE A 113 30.76 -11.45 19.57
CA ILE A 113 31.35 -10.11 19.43
C ILE A 113 32.08 -9.97 18.09
N ARG A 114 32.83 -10.99 17.68
CA ARG A 114 33.51 -11.02 16.37
C ARG A 114 32.51 -10.85 15.23
N GLY A 115 31.34 -11.51 15.32
CA GLY A 115 30.25 -11.37 14.37
C GLY A 115 29.67 -9.95 14.33
N LEU A 116 29.40 -9.35 15.49
CA LEU A 116 28.91 -7.99 15.64
C LEU A 116 29.89 -6.95 15.06
N VAL A 117 31.17 -7.04 15.42
CA VAL A 117 32.24 -6.14 14.92
C VAL A 117 32.30 -6.20 13.40
N ARG A 118 32.35 -7.40 12.82
CA ARG A 118 32.40 -7.61 11.38
C ARG A 118 31.24 -6.95 10.65
N ILE A 119 30.03 -7.05 11.20
CA ILE A 119 28.83 -6.47 10.60
C ILE A 119 28.84 -4.95 10.71
N HIS A 120 29.14 -4.40 11.89
CA HIS A 120 29.18 -2.95 12.07
C HIS A 120 30.27 -2.27 11.25
N GLU A 121 31.41 -2.91 11.03
CA GLU A 121 32.44 -2.42 10.10
C GLU A 121 31.95 -2.37 8.66
N LEU A 122 31.14 -3.35 8.20
CA LEU A 122 30.55 -3.33 6.88
C LEU A 122 29.62 -2.11 6.71
N TYR A 123 28.82 -1.80 7.75
CA TYR A 123 27.94 -0.61 7.74
C TYR A 123 28.72 0.72 7.77
N ARG A 124 29.87 0.79 8.42
CA ARG A 124 30.71 2.00 8.44
C ARG A 124 31.34 2.30 7.08
N LYS A 125 31.73 1.28 6.31
CA LYS A 125 32.42 1.45 5.01
C LYS A 125 31.49 1.79 3.87
N SER A 126 30.25 1.35 3.92
CA SER A 126 29.22 1.68 2.93
C SER A 126 27.86 1.71 3.62
N PRO A 127 27.25 2.90 3.80
CA PRO A 127 25.93 3.02 4.41
C PRO A 127 24.80 2.45 3.52
N VAL A 128 25.18 1.91 2.37
CA VAL A 128 24.25 1.33 1.41
C VAL A 128 24.55 -0.15 1.29
N ILE A 129 23.51 -0.96 1.35
CA ILE A 129 23.61 -2.41 1.16
C ILE A 129 23.89 -2.68 -0.32
N GLU A 130 25.15 -2.60 -0.74
CA GLU A 130 25.58 -3.17 -2.00
C GLU A 130 25.41 -4.68 -1.96
N SER A 131 25.23 -5.32 -3.11
CA SER A 131 24.99 -6.77 -3.19
C SER A 131 26.06 -7.60 -2.48
N GLU A 132 27.28 -7.11 -2.41
CA GLU A 132 28.42 -7.75 -1.74
C GLU A 132 28.36 -7.59 -0.21
N ASN A 133 27.96 -6.43 0.28
CA ASN A 133 27.77 -6.20 1.72
C ASN A 133 26.59 -6.99 2.25
N PHE A 134 25.50 -7.12 1.49
CA PHE A 134 24.38 -7.97 1.85
C PHE A 134 24.77 -9.46 1.90
N ARG A 135 25.63 -9.92 0.98
CA ARG A 135 26.20 -11.26 1.01
C ARG A 135 27.00 -11.52 2.30
N ASN A 136 27.87 -10.58 2.68
CA ASN A 136 28.70 -10.68 3.89
C ASN A 136 27.82 -10.64 5.16
N LEU A 137 26.74 -9.87 5.15
CA LEU A 137 25.73 -9.87 6.20
C LEU A 137 25.09 -11.26 6.35
N LEU A 138 24.69 -11.88 5.23
CA LEU A 138 24.09 -13.21 5.21
C LEU A 138 25.06 -14.29 5.65
N LEU A 139 26.36 -14.16 5.32
CA LEU A 139 27.41 -15.06 5.80
C LEU A 139 27.52 -15.00 7.33
N SER A 140 27.54 -13.80 7.91
CA SER A 140 27.58 -13.62 9.36
C SER A 140 26.32 -14.18 10.03
N PHE A 141 25.15 -14.03 9.41
CA PHE A 141 23.89 -14.66 9.89
C PHE A 141 23.96 -16.18 9.88
N ALA A 142 24.59 -16.76 8.85
CA ALA A 142 24.77 -18.20 8.74
C ALA A 142 25.79 -18.74 9.75
N GLU A 143 26.73 -17.90 10.23
CA GLU A 143 27.72 -18.29 11.24
C GLU A 143 27.13 -18.37 12.65
N ASP A 144 26.41 -17.33 13.10
CA ASP A 144 25.76 -17.31 14.41
C ASP A 144 24.46 -16.51 14.43
N MET A 145 23.35 -17.18 14.64
CA MET A 145 22.02 -16.58 14.68
C MET A 145 21.84 -15.56 15.80
N ARG A 146 22.57 -15.69 16.91
CA ARG A 146 22.51 -14.77 18.06
C ARG A 146 22.91 -13.36 17.65
N VAL A 147 23.87 -13.24 16.74
CA VAL A 147 24.27 -11.94 16.17
C VAL A 147 23.09 -11.23 15.49
N VAL A 148 22.28 -11.97 14.75
CA VAL A 148 21.07 -11.40 14.08
C VAL A 148 20.05 -10.92 15.08
N LEU A 149 19.82 -11.71 16.14
CA LEU A 149 18.87 -11.37 17.20
C LEU A 149 19.28 -10.08 17.90
N ILE A 150 20.56 -9.99 18.29
CA ILE A 150 21.13 -8.79 18.91
C ILE A 150 20.96 -7.56 17.98
N MET A 151 21.26 -7.69 16.69
CA MET A 151 21.12 -6.59 15.74
C MET A 151 19.68 -6.12 15.59
N ILE A 152 18.70 -7.03 15.61
CA ILE A 152 17.28 -6.66 15.60
C ILE A 152 16.93 -5.88 16.87
N SER A 153 17.39 -6.35 18.03
CA SER A 153 17.17 -5.69 19.32
C SER A 153 17.82 -4.31 19.37
N GLU A 154 19.07 -4.18 18.93
CA GLU A 154 19.76 -2.88 18.79
C GLU A 154 18.98 -1.91 17.90
N ARG A 155 18.46 -2.39 16.74
CA ARG A 155 17.69 -1.56 15.83
C ARG A 155 16.38 -1.10 16.46
N VAL A 156 15.68 -1.94 17.19
CA VAL A 156 14.44 -1.57 17.92
C VAL A 156 14.75 -0.49 18.96
N VAL A 157 15.79 -0.70 19.78
CA VAL A 157 16.20 0.26 20.82
C VAL A 157 16.60 1.58 20.19
N LEU A 158 17.40 1.58 19.13
CA LEU A 158 17.76 2.80 18.40
C LEU A 158 16.52 3.53 17.88
N MET A 159 15.58 2.82 17.23
CA MET A 159 14.37 3.42 16.69
C MET A 159 13.44 4.02 17.74
N ARG A 160 13.47 3.54 18.98
CA ARG A 160 12.73 4.12 20.11
C ARG A 160 13.28 5.50 20.51
N HIS A 161 14.61 5.72 20.38
CA HIS A 161 15.34 6.87 20.93
C HIS A 161 15.72 7.95 19.92
N ILE A 162 15.72 7.67 18.61
CA ILE A 162 16.10 8.69 17.60
C ILE A 162 15.07 9.82 17.40
N ARG A 163 13.98 9.83 18.20
CA ARG A 163 12.85 10.75 18.05
C ARG A 163 13.24 12.23 18.17
N ASP A 164 14.11 12.52 19.13
CA ASP A 164 14.35 13.89 19.59
C ASP A 164 15.65 14.47 18.98
N THR A 165 16.14 13.89 17.90
CA THR A 165 17.36 14.35 17.25
C THR A 165 17.05 15.33 16.12
N GLU A 166 17.95 16.30 15.90
CA GLU A 166 17.81 17.27 14.79
C GLU A 166 18.23 16.72 13.42
N ASN A 167 18.78 15.48 13.38
CA ASN A 167 19.30 14.89 12.15
C ASN A 167 18.23 14.08 11.40
N ASN A 168 17.33 14.78 10.72
CA ASN A 168 16.22 14.16 9.98
C ASN A 168 16.68 13.19 8.87
N GLU A 169 17.82 13.47 8.22
CA GLU A 169 18.34 12.59 7.14
C GLU A 169 18.81 11.25 7.72
N ALA A 170 19.51 11.26 8.84
CA ALA A 170 19.93 10.05 9.52
C ALA A 170 18.73 9.27 10.08
N GLN A 171 17.71 9.95 10.62
CA GLN A 171 16.45 9.31 11.07
C GLN A 171 15.77 8.56 9.91
N GLN A 172 15.64 9.19 8.74
CA GLN A 172 15.02 8.57 7.58
C GLN A 172 15.78 7.34 7.11
N LYS A 173 17.12 7.41 7.02
CA LYS A 173 17.95 6.25 6.64
C LYS A 173 17.77 5.08 7.60
N VAL A 174 17.81 5.32 8.90
CA VAL A 174 17.61 4.29 9.93
C VAL A 174 16.21 3.68 9.83
N ALA A 175 15.18 4.50 9.60
CA ALA A 175 13.80 4.05 9.44
C ALA A 175 13.58 3.24 8.15
N GLU A 176 14.21 3.64 7.05
CA GLU A 176 14.22 2.87 5.80
C GLU A 176 14.86 1.50 6.02
N GLU A 177 16.07 1.44 6.61
CA GLU A 177 16.74 0.18 6.93
C GLU A 177 15.91 -0.71 7.86
N ALA A 178 15.29 -0.15 8.90
CA ALA A 178 14.40 -0.88 9.78
C ALA A 178 13.22 -1.49 9.03
N SER A 179 12.63 -0.77 8.09
CA SER A 179 11.49 -1.21 7.30
C SER A 179 11.83 -2.32 6.29
N TYR A 180 12.95 -2.20 5.58
CA TYR A 180 13.25 -3.13 4.48
C TYR A 180 14.12 -4.32 4.86
N LEU A 181 14.90 -4.22 5.95
CA LEU A 181 15.82 -5.28 6.37
C LEU A 181 15.38 -5.90 7.70
N TYR A 182 15.34 -5.10 8.76
CA TYR A 182 15.16 -5.63 10.12
C TYR A 182 13.75 -6.16 10.40
N ALA A 183 12.71 -5.48 9.93
CA ALA A 183 11.33 -5.94 10.11
C ALA A 183 11.04 -7.25 9.32
N PRO A 184 11.47 -7.42 8.06
CA PRO A 184 11.39 -8.71 7.36
C PRO A 184 12.23 -9.82 8.01
N LEU A 185 13.43 -9.53 8.52
CA LEU A 185 14.24 -10.49 9.27
C LEU A 185 13.51 -10.94 10.55
N ALA A 186 13.00 -10.00 11.32
CA ALA A 186 12.22 -10.30 12.52
C ALA A 186 10.96 -11.16 12.18
N HIS A 187 10.31 -10.88 11.06
CA HIS A 187 9.20 -11.71 10.55
C HIS A 187 9.64 -13.14 10.23
N LYS A 188 10.75 -13.31 9.52
CA LYS A 188 11.30 -14.63 9.15
C LYS A 188 11.66 -15.45 10.38
N LEU A 189 12.21 -14.79 11.40
CA LEU A 189 12.58 -15.40 12.67
C LEU A 189 11.39 -15.59 13.63
N GLY A 190 10.17 -15.20 13.23
CA GLY A 190 8.98 -15.35 14.05
C GLY A 190 8.87 -14.35 15.20
N LEU A 191 9.70 -13.31 15.25
CA LEU A 191 9.69 -12.25 16.26
C LEU A 191 8.60 -11.21 15.93
N TYR A 192 7.35 -11.64 15.97
CA TYR A 192 6.22 -10.81 15.47
C TYR A 192 5.99 -9.53 16.26
N LYS A 193 6.34 -9.50 17.54
CA LYS A 193 6.25 -8.30 18.38
C LYS A 193 7.24 -7.25 17.93
N LEU A 194 8.53 -7.61 17.84
CA LEU A 194 9.60 -6.72 17.38
C LEU A 194 9.41 -6.29 15.94
N LYS A 195 8.96 -7.20 15.06
CA LYS A 195 8.58 -6.90 13.69
C LYS A 195 7.51 -5.81 13.62
N SER A 196 6.43 -5.96 14.39
CA SER A 196 5.31 -4.98 14.38
C SER A 196 5.76 -3.63 14.94
N GLU A 197 6.63 -3.62 15.93
CA GLU A 197 7.19 -2.40 16.51
C GLU A 197 8.12 -1.69 15.52
N LEU A 198 9.03 -2.42 14.85
CA LEU A 198 9.88 -1.87 13.79
C LEU A 198 9.09 -1.26 12.66
N GLU A 199 8.00 -1.92 12.23
CA GLU A 199 7.12 -1.40 11.19
C GLU A 199 6.39 -0.13 11.63
N ASP A 200 5.87 -0.09 12.86
CA ASP A 200 5.17 1.08 13.41
C ASP A 200 6.12 2.26 13.60
N LEU A 201 7.33 2.02 14.13
CA LEU A 201 8.36 3.04 14.29
C LEU A 201 8.87 3.54 12.94
N SER A 202 9.07 2.65 11.96
CA SER A 202 9.46 3.06 10.60
C SER A 202 8.39 3.94 9.98
N LEU A 203 7.12 3.56 10.09
CA LEU A 203 6.00 4.36 9.57
C LEU A 203 5.95 5.75 10.21
N LYS A 204 6.24 5.85 11.51
CA LYS A 204 6.27 7.12 12.25
C LYS A 204 7.25 8.14 11.65
N TYR A 205 8.40 7.68 11.14
CA TYR A 205 9.43 8.55 10.55
C TYR A 205 9.26 8.73 9.04
N LEU A 206 8.80 7.70 8.31
CA LEU A 206 8.67 7.74 6.86
C LEU A 206 7.34 8.34 6.39
N GLU A 207 6.25 8.14 7.14
CA GLU A 207 4.89 8.57 6.79
C GLU A 207 4.21 9.19 8.03
N HIS A 208 4.82 10.24 8.56
CA HIS A 208 4.46 10.89 9.82
C HIS A 208 2.97 11.18 9.96
N ASP A 209 2.38 11.84 8.95
CA ASP A 209 0.97 12.26 9.00
C ASP A 209 0.01 11.05 9.07
N ALA A 210 0.33 10.00 8.32
CA ALA A 210 -0.45 8.77 8.33
C ALA A 210 -0.37 8.06 9.69
N TYR A 211 0.82 7.99 10.29
CA TYR A 211 1.03 7.40 11.60
C TYR A 211 0.22 8.11 12.68
N TYR A 212 0.33 9.42 12.77
CA TYR A 212 -0.35 10.19 13.82
C TYR A 212 -1.86 10.23 13.62
N MET A 213 -2.35 10.35 12.39
CA MET A 213 -3.77 10.25 12.08
C MET A 213 -4.38 8.92 12.56
N ILE A 214 -3.73 7.79 12.26
CA ILE A 214 -4.22 6.47 12.70
C ILE A 214 -4.13 6.33 14.22
N LYS A 215 -3.04 6.80 14.84
CA LYS A 215 -2.85 6.77 16.29
C LYS A 215 -3.93 7.56 17.02
N GLU A 216 -4.27 8.74 16.55
CA GLU A 216 -5.35 9.57 17.10
C GLU A 216 -6.70 8.87 17.00
N LYS A 217 -7.05 8.34 15.83
CA LYS A 217 -8.27 7.59 15.60
C LYS A 217 -8.38 6.33 16.47
N LEU A 218 -7.27 5.62 16.67
CA LEU A 218 -7.24 4.48 17.61
C LEU A 218 -7.49 4.92 19.04
N ASN A 219 -6.96 6.07 19.46
CA ASN A 219 -7.18 6.60 20.81
C ASN A 219 -8.64 7.06 21.00
N GLU A 220 -9.22 7.77 20.04
CA GLU A 220 -10.63 8.21 20.08
C GLU A 220 -11.59 7.02 20.24
N THR A 221 -11.32 5.93 19.54
CA THR A 221 -12.18 4.72 19.54
C THR A 221 -11.86 3.74 20.67
N LYS A 222 -10.86 3.97 21.50
CA LYS A 222 -10.36 3.01 22.50
C LYS A 222 -11.45 2.53 23.44
N ARG A 223 -12.19 3.44 24.07
CA ARG A 223 -13.23 3.08 25.07
C ARG A 223 -14.34 2.21 24.47
N SER A 224 -14.84 2.57 23.29
CA SER A 224 -15.90 1.81 22.62
C SER A 224 -15.41 0.44 22.17
N ARG A 225 -14.16 0.36 21.73
CA ARG A 225 -13.51 -0.89 21.33
C ARG A 225 -13.29 -1.82 22.52
N ASP A 226 -12.79 -1.30 23.63
CA ASP A 226 -12.54 -2.09 24.85
C ASP A 226 -13.85 -2.63 25.43
N ALA A 227 -14.91 -1.83 25.49
CA ALA A 227 -16.25 -2.28 25.90
C ALA A 227 -16.81 -3.36 24.96
N TYR A 228 -16.59 -3.25 23.64
CA TYR A 228 -16.99 -4.26 22.69
C TYR A 228 -16.23 -5.58 22.89
N ILE A 229 -14.91 -5.50 23.10
CA ILE A 229 -14.03 -6.65 23.35
C ILE A 229 -14.52 -7.38 24.61
N GLU A 230 -14.79 -6.68 25.69
CA GLU A 230 -15.30 -7.25 26.94
C GLU A 230 -16.64 -7.96 26.74
N LYS A 231 -17.58 -7.31 26.02
CA LYS A 231 -18.88 -7.89 25.67
C LYS A 231 -18.75 -9.17 24.82
N PHE A 232 -17.73 -9.27 23.97
CA PHE A 232 -17.45 -10.45 23.16
C PHE A 232 -16.79 -11.57 23.98
N ILE A 233 -15.81 -11.23 24.83
CA ILE A 233 -14.98 -12.20 25.60
C ILE A 233 -15.81 -12.88 26.70
N LYS A 234 -16.58 -12.12 27.45
CA LYS A 234 -17.27 -12.61 28.66
C LYS A 234 -18.09 -13.89 28.43
N PRO A 235 -18.99 -14.00 27.43
CA PRO A 235 -19.76 -15.22 27.20
C PRO A 235 -18.89 -16.42 26.79
N ILE A 236 -17.76 -16.18 26.13
CA ILE A 236 -16.84 -17.25 25.72
C ILE A 236 -16.08 -17.77 26.93
N ALA A 237 -15.58 -16.90 27.79
CA ALA A 237 -14.89 -17.27 29.02
C ALA A 237 -15.78 -18.10 29.94
N GLU A 238 -17.02 -17.66 30.19
CA GLU A 238 -18.00 -18.38 31.02
C GLU A 238 -18.27 -19.81 30.50
N LYS A 239 -18.34 -20.01 29.19
CA LYS A 239 -18.55 -21.33 28.60
C LYS A 239 -17.30 -22.21 28.62
N LEU A 240 -16.10 -21.65 28.40
CA LEU A 240 -14.85 -22.40 28.52
C LEU A 240 -14.63 -22.87 29.95
N ASP A 241 -14.89 -22.01 30.94
CA ASP A 241 -14.84 -22.38 32.36
C ASP A 241 -15.84 -23.48 32.70
N ALA A 242 -17.05 -23.41 32.17
CA ALA A 242 -18.07 -24.46 32.36
C ALA A 242 -17.66 -25.81 31.75
N MET A 243 -16.85 -25.81 30.70
CA MET A 243 -16.23 -27.00 30.07
C MET A 243 -14.98 -27.49 30.79
N GLY A 244 -14.48 -26.77 31.80
CA GLY A 244 -13.23 -27.09 32.53
C GLY A 244 -11.97 -26.75 31.72
N ILE A 245 -12.08 -25.96 30.64
CA ILE A 245 -10.96 -25.53 29.84
C ILE A 245 -10.42 -24.22 30.43
N LYS A 246 -9.27 -24.29 31.09
CA LYS A 246 -8.59 -23.13 31.60
C LYS A 246 -8.04 -22.28 30.44
N SER A 247 -8.41 -21.02 30.38
CA SER A 247 -8.00 -20.16 29.30
C SER A 247 -7.81 -18.72 29.76
N HIS A 248 -6.95 -18.01 29.01
CA HIS A 248 -6.77 -16.58 29.12
C HIS A 248 -7.17 -15.91 27.80
N ILE A 249 -8.14 -15.00 27.84
CA ILE A 249 -8.66 -14.35 26.63
C ILE A 249 -8.30 -12.88 26.65
N LYS A 250 -7.69 -12.39 25.57
CA LYS A 250 -7.29 -10.98 25.43
C LYS A 250 -7.61 -10.42 24.04
N GLY A 251 -7.96 -9.14 23.99
CA GLY A 251 -8.04 -8.39 22.73
C GLY A 251 -6.67 -7.90 22.31
N ARG A 252 -6.34 -8.04 21.03
CA ARG A 252 -5.12 -7.52 20.42
C ARG A 252 -5.48 -6.50 19.35
N THR A 253 -5.11 -5.25 19.54
CA THR A 253 -5.22 -4.21 18.50
C THR A 253 -4.14 -4.45 17.44
N LYS A 254 -4.50 -4.28 16.17
CA LYS A 254 -3.52 -4.36 15.06
C LYS A 254 -2.56 -3.19 15.10
N SER A 255 -1.33 -3.41 14.64
CA SER A 255 -0.31 -2.37 14.50
C SER A 255 -0.76 -1.26 13.56
N ILE A 256 -0.29 -0.04 13.79
CA ILE A 256 -0.61 1.15 12.99
C ILE A 256 -0.20 0.92 11.53
N HIS A 257 0.97 0.33 11.30
CA HIS A 257 1.45 -0.05 9.97
C HIS A 257 0.52 -1.03 9.27
N SER A 258 0.03 -2.06 9.98
CA SER A 258 -0.91 -3.03 9.40
C SER A 258 -2.24 -2.39 9.00
N ILE A 259 -2.73 -1.42 9.78
CA ILE A 259 -3.92 -0.63 9.45
C ILE A 259 -3.64 0.23 8.22
N TRP A 260 -2.51 0.92 8.18
CA TRP A 260 -2.09 1.75 7.06
C TRP A 260 -1.98 0.96 5.74
N GLN A 261 -1.35 -0.21 5.77
CA GLN A 261 -1.26 -1.09 4.60
C GLN A 261 -2.64 -1.51 4.09
N LYS A 262 -3.59 -1.80 4.99
CA LYS A 262 -4.97 -2.12 4.62
C LYS A 262 -5.69 -0.93 4.00
N MET A 263 -5.54 0.26 4.58
CA MET A 263 -6.10 1.50 4.01
C MET A 263 -5.58 1.73 2.58
N LYS A 264 -4.27 1.55 2.36
CA LYS A 264 -3.66 1.65 1.01
C LYS A 264 -4.21 0.58 0.06
N LYS A 265 -4.25 -0.69 0.49
CA LYS A 265 -4.70 -1.82 -0.33
C LYS A 265 -6.18 -1.74 -0.70
N GLN A 266 -7.02 -1.31 0.24
CA GLN A 266 -8.47 -1.20 0.06
C GLN A 266 -8.90 0.18 -0.46
N GLN A 267 -7.97 1.14 -0.58
CA GLN A 267 -8.23 2.53 -0.98
C GLN A 267 -9.37 3.19 -0.17
N CYS A 268 -9.38 2.94 1.14
CA CYS A 268 -10.39 3.46 2.07
C CYS A 268 -9.76 4.25 3.22
N GLY A 269 -10.56 5.08 3.89
CA GLY A 269 -10.17 5.75 5.13
C GLY A 269 -10.14 4.79 6.33
N PHE A 270 -9.73 5.30 7.49
CA PHE A 270 -9.67 4.52 8.74
C PHE A 270 -11.02 3.89 9.10
N GLU A 271 -12.11 4.60 8.90
CA GLU A 271 -13.48 4.14 9.18
C GLU A 271 -13.91 2.96 8.29
N GLY A 272 -13.22 2.74 7.18
CA GLY A 272 -13.43 1.58 6.29
C GLY A 272 -12.71 0.31 6.75
N ILE A 273 -11.88 0.38 7.79
CA ILE A 273 -11.18 -0.79 8.33
C ILE A 273 -11.97 -1.39 9.50
N TYR A 274 -12.50 -2.58 9.33
CA TYR A 274 -13.41 -3.20 10.30
C TYR A 274 -12.71 -4.18 11.24
N ASP A 275 -11.56 -4.74 10.87
CA ASP A 275 -10.79 -5.68 11.67
C ASP A 275 -9.62 -4.99 12.40
N LEU A 276 -9.92 -3.93 13.15
CA LEU A 276 -8.93 -3.16 13.93
C LEU A 276 -8.32 -3.96 15.08
N PHE A 277 -8.96 -5.04 15.51
CA PHE A 277 -8.51 -5.90 16.60
C PHE A 277 -8.83 -7.37 16.30
N ALA A 278 -8.13 -8.26 16.97
CA ALA A 278 -8.42 -9.69 17.04
C ALA A 278 -8.59 -10.13 18.49
N ILE A 279 -9.37 -11.16 18.71
CA ILE A 279 -9.50 -11.83 20.01
C ILE A 279 -8.56 -13.02 20.02
N ARG A 280 -7.75 -13.12 21.06
CA ARG A 280 -6.82 -14.22 21.26
C ARG A 280 -7.26 -15.04 22.46
N ILE A 281 -7.48 -16.32 22.24
CA ILE A 281 -7.82 -17.32 23.28
C ILE A 281 -6.57 -18.18 23.48
N ILE A 282 -6.00 -18.10 24.67
CA ILE A 282 -4.81 -18.85 25.08
C ILE A 282 -5.26 -19.90 26.07
N ILE A 283 -5.05 -21.16 25.78
CA ILE A 283 -5.48 -22.30 26.55
C ILE A 283 -4.31 -22.85 27.36
N ASP A 284 -4.50 -23.01 28.69
CA ASP A 284 -3.56 -23.74 29.54
C ASP A 284 -3.86 -25.25 29.39
N SER A 285 -3.05 -25.94 28.59
CA SER A 285 -3.27 -27.33 28.21
C SER A 285 -1.98 -28.14 28.25
N PRO A 286 -2.02 -29.39 28.74
CA PRO A 286 -0.90 -30.30 28.61
C PRO A 286 -0.63 -30.63 27.13
N LEU A 287 0.64 -30.89 26.79
CA LEU A 287 1.11 -31.11 25.41
C LEU A 287 0.30 -32.19 24.64
N SER A 288 -0.13 -33.23 25.35
CA SER A 288 -0.92 -34.35 24.76
C SER A 288 -2.33 -33.94 24.33
N GLU A 289 -2.88 -32.85 24.87
CA GLU A 289 -4.27 -32.43 24.67
C GLU A 289 -4.38 -31.11 23.89
N GLU A 290 -3.27 -30.43 23.62
CA GLU A 290 -3.24 -29.12 23.01
C GLU A 290 -4.12 -28.99 21.76
N LYS A 291 -3.93 -29.88 20.78
CA LYS A 291 -4.70 -29.84 19.54
C LYS A 291 -6.19 -30.11 19.77
N MET A 292 -6.50 -31.09 20.63
CA MET A 292 -7.88 -31.44 20.96
C MET A 292 -8.61 -30.24 21.59
N GLN A 293 -8.03 -29.60 22.59
CA GLN A 293 -8.65 -28.47 23.29
C GLN A 293 -8.79 -27.24 22.40
N CYS A 294 -7.84 -26.99 21.48
CA CYS A 294 -7.99 -25.95 20.47
C CYS A 294 -9.19 -26.19 19.55
N TRP A 295 -9.41 -27.43 19.08
CA TRP A 295 -10.56 -27.78 18.25
C TRP A 295 -11.89 -27.77 19.04
N GLN A 296 -11.90 -28.15 20.31
CA GLN A 296 -13.06 -28.01 21.20
C GLN A 296 -13.45 -26.54 21.35
N THR A 297 -12.46 -25.67 21.58
CA THR A 297 -12.68 -24.21 21.66
C THR A 297 -13.20 -23.65 20.34
N TYR A 298 -12.70 -24.12 19.20
CA TYR A 298 -13.23 -23.76 17.89
C TYR A 298 -14.70 -24.14 17.76
N SER A 299 -15.07 -25.38 18.12
CA SER A 299 -16.46 -25.85 18.07
C SER A 299 -17.38 -24.98 18.92
N LEU A 300 -16.94 -24.68 20.16
CA LEU A 300 -17.69 -23.81 21.07
C LEU A 300 -17.98 -22.43 20.45
N ILE A 301 -16.97 -21.81 19.85
CA ILE A 301 -17.10 -20.46 19.25
C ILE A 301 -18.04 -20.49 18.05
N THR A 302 -17.96 -21.54 17.22
CA THR A 302 -18.82 -21.68 16.03
C THR A 302 -20.25 -22.01 16.36
N ASP A 303 -20.51 -22.61 17.54
CA ASP A 303 -21.85 -22.79 18.08
C ASP A 303 -22.46 -21.48 18.60
N MET A 304 -21.62 -20.56 19.10
CA MET A 304 -22.07 -19.28 19.63
C MET A 304 -22.22 -18.21 18.56
N TYR A 305 -21.34 -18.20 17.58
CA TYR A 305 -21.22 -17.15 16.56
C TYR A 305 -21.09 -17.75 15.17
N GLN A 306 -21.76 -17.18 14.21
CA GLN A 306 -21.72 -17.65 12.83
C GLN A 306 -20.30 -17.47 12.22
N PRO A 307 -19.61 -18.56 11.81
CA PRO A 307 -18.29 -18.46 11.22
C PRO A 307 -18.33 -18.06 9.74
N ASN A 308 -17.22 -17.44 9.26
CA ASN A 308 -16.95 -17.31 7.86
C ASN A 308 -16.01 -18.45 7.39
N PRO A 309 -16.52 -19.49 6.68
CA PRO A 309 -15.72 -20.67 6.34
C PRO A 309 -14.53 -20.35 5.42
N LYS A 310 -14.63 -19.30 4.59
CA LYS A 310 -13.55 -18.88 3.67
C LYS A 310 -12.34 -18.31 4.41
N ARG A 311 -12.51 -17.97 5.70
CA ARG A 311 -11.47 -17.31 6.51
C ARG A 311 -10.91 -18.19 7.61
N LEU A 312 -11.25 -19.48 7.64
CA LEU A 312 -10.57 -20.44 8.49
C LEU A 312 -9.12 -20.62 8.02
N ARG A 313 -8.18 -20.50 8.97
CA ARG A 313 -6.77 -20.80 8.77
C ARG A 313 -6.33 -21.82 9.83
N ASP A 314 -6.02 -23.02 9.36
CA ASP A 314 -5.57 -24.12 10.21
C ASP A 314 -4.04 -24.25 10.10
N TRP A 315 -3.34 -23.53 10.96
CA TRP A 315 -1.90 -23.72 11.20
C TRP A 315 -1.59 -24.64 12.38
N LEU A 316 -2.63 -25.28 12.93
CA LEU A 316 -2.49 -26.28 13.98
C LEU A 316 -2.20 -27.66 13.39
N SER A 317 -2.89 -28.03 12.32
CA SER A 317 -2.68 -29.27 11.59
C SER A 317 -1.42 -29.22 10.73
N VAL A 318 -1.17 -28.09 10.07
CA VAL A 318 0.01 -27.84 9.25
C VAL A 318 0.68 -26.53 9.71
N PRO A 319 1.64 -26.61 10.67
CA PRO A 319 2.37 -25.44 11.15
C PRO A 319 3.11 -24.71 10.02
N LYS A 320 3.33 -23.41 10.19
CA LYS A 320 4.18 -22.64 9.27
C LYS A 320 5.66 -23.07 9.38
N SER A 321 6.46 -22.74 8.38
CA SER A 321 7.90 -23.06 8.33
C SER A 321 8.71 -22.49 9.51
N ASN A 322 8.22 -21.43 10.15
CA ASN A 322 8.80 -20.83 11.35
C ASN A 322 8.24 -21.38 12.66
N GLY A 323 7.56 -22.53 12.63
CA GLY A 323 6.99 -23.17 13.83
C GLY A 323 5.72 -22.55 14.39
N TYR A 324 5.12 -21.57 13.70
CA TYR A 324 3.88 -20.94 14.14
C TYR A 324 2.69 -21.90 14.07
N GLU A 325 2.01 -22.11 15.20
CA GLU A 325 0.83 -22.95 15.37
C GLU A 325 -0.34 -22.12 15.89
N SER A 326 -1.52 -22.15 15.25
CA SER A 326 -2.74 -21.50 15.72
C SER A 326 -3.94 -21.86 14.84
N LEU A 327 -5.16 -21.82 15.36
CA LEU A 327 -6.39 -21.77 14.58
C LEU A 327 -6.87 -20.32 14.47
N HIS A 328 -7.09 -19.84 13.26
CA HIS A 328 -7.69 -18.54 13.03
C HIS A 328 -9.06 -18.70 12.39
N ILE A 329 -10.04 -18.06 12.98
CA ILE A 329 -11.42 -18.06 12.52
C ILE A 329 -11.95 -16.63 12.53
N THR A 330 -12.79 -16.28 11.58
CA THR A 330 -13.53 -15.02 11.59
C THR A 330 -15.00 -15.33 11.85
N VAL A 331 -15.59 -14.73 12.87
CA VAL A 331 -16.98 -14.95 13.27
C VAL A 331 -17.77 -13.65 13.30
N LEU A 332 -19.10 -13.77 13.12
CA LEU A 332 -20.01 -12.63 13.25
C LEU A 332 -20.36 -12.46 14.74
N GLY A 333 -19.72 -11.51 15.40
CA GLY A 333 -19.89 -11.21 16.81
C GLY A 333 -21.09 -10.31 17.11
N PRO A 334 -21.19 -9.79 18.36
CA PRO A 334 -22.22 -8.82 18.74
C PRO A 334 -22.23 -7.61 17.77
N GLU A 335 -23.41 -6.95 17.68
CA GLU A 335 -23.58 -5.79 16.79
C GLU A 335 -23.28 -6.08 15.31
N GLN A 336 -23.30 -7.36 14.91
CA GLN A 336 -23.03 -7.81 13.54
C GLN A 336 -21.66 -7.33 12.99
N LYS A 337 -20.67 -7.35 13.84
CA LYS A 337 -19.27 -7.04 13.45
C LYS A 337 -18.48 -8.32 13.30
N TRP A 338 -17.72 -8.42 12.21
CA TRP A 338 -16.80 -9.51 12.02
C TRP A 338 -15.61 -9.40 12.96
N VAL A 339 -15.32 -10.48 13.70
CA VAL A 339 -14.22 -10.55 14.65
C VAL A 339 -13.31 -11.71 14.30
N GLU A 340 -12.02 -11.45 14.17
CA GLU A 340 -11.00 -12.48 14.04
C GLU A 340 -10.70 -13.05 15.43
N VAL A 341 -10.80 -14.37 15.56
CA VAL A 341 -10.46 -15.11 16.78
C VAL A 341 -9.28 -16.03 16.49
N GLN A 342 -8.24 -15.93 17.31
CA GLN A 342 -7.03 -16.74 17.26
C GLN A 342 -7.03 -17.68 18.48
N ILE A 343 -6.97 -18.99 18.23
CA ILE A 343 -7.03 -20.02 19.26
C ILE A 343 -5.68 -20.74 19.26
N ARG A 344 -5.04 -20.81 20.43
CA ARG A 344 -3.75 -21.47 20.62
C ARG A 344 -3.51 -21.77 22.11
N THR A 345 -2.54 -22.61 22.42
CA THR A 345 -2.13 -22.89 23.79
C THR A 345 -1.05 -21.92 24.26
N GLU A 346 -0.70 -21.95 25.57
CA GLU A 346 0.37 -21.12 26.13
C GLU A 346 1.70 -21.34 25.42
N ARG A 347 2.09 -22.60 25.17
CA ARG A 347 3.29 -22.94 24.41
C ARG A 347 3.25 -22.34 23.00
N MET A 348 2.13 -22.49 22.30
CA MET A 348 1.94 -21.94 20.96
C MET A 348 1.95 -20.41 20.97
N ASP A 349 1.41 -19.77 22.01
CA ASP A 349 1.45 -18.31 22.21
C ASP A 349 2.89 -17.83 22.43
N GLU A 350 3.67 -18.55 23.24
CA GLU A 350 5.06 -18.22 23.48
C GLU A 350 5.89 -18.34 22.19
N ILE A 351 5.71 -19.40 21.41
CA ILE A 351 6.37 -19.56 20.11
C ILE A 351 5.93 -18.46 19.14
N ALA A 352 4.65 -18.07 19.16
CA ALA A 352 4.13 -17.02 18.30
C ALA A 352 4.62 -15.61 18.68
N GLU A 353 4.90 -15.34 19.95
CA GLU A 353 5.38 -14.03 20.43
C GLU A 353 6.92 -13.94 20.40
N LYS A 354 7.63 -14.99 20.83
CA LYS A 354 9.09 -15.02 20.96
C LYS A 354 9.82 -15.76 19.83
N GLY A 355 9.06 -16.32 18.88
CA GLY A 355 9.61 -16.95 17.69
C GLY A 355 10.52 -18.14 17.99
N LEU A 356 11.63 -18.23 17.27
CA LEU A 356 12.61 -19.32 17.38
C LEU A 356 13.24 -19.46 18.76
N ALA A 357 13.42 -18.37 19.48
CA ALA A 357 14.02 -18.41 20.80
C ALA A 357 13.17 -19.26 21.77
N ALA A 358 11.84 -19.18 21.68
CA ALA A 358 10.96 -20.06 22.42
C ALA A 358 11.09 -21.53 21.96
N HIS A 359 11.23 -21.77 20.66
CA HIS A 359 11.40 -23.11 20.11
C HIS A 359 12.70 -23.77 20.60
N TRP A 360 13.80 -23.01 20.67
CA TRP A 360 15.07 -23.51 21.21
C TRP A 360 15.00 -23.85 22.69
N ARG A 361 14.19 -23.11 23.47
CA ARG A 361 14.00 -23.41 24.91
C ARG A 361 13.29 -24.75 25.10
N TYR A 362 12.35 -25.11 24.23
CA TYR A 362 11.60 -26.39 24.35
C TYR A 362 12.29 -27.57 23.71
N LYS A 363 13.08 -27.40 22.63
CA LYS A 363 13.70 -28.51 21.86
C LYS A 363 15.21 -28.56 21.91
N GLY A 364 15.87 -27.55 22.56
CA GLY A 364 17.32 -27.39 22.54
C GLY A 364 17.85 -26.81 21.22
N ILE A 365 19.11 -26.36 21.21
CA ILE A 365 19.76 -25.68 20.07
C ILE A 365 19.93 -26.59 18.83
N LYS A 366 19.73 -27.90 18.96
CA LYS A 366 19.80 -28.89 17.87
C LYS A 366 18.42 -29.51 17.62
N GLY A 367 17.47 -28.74 17.10
CA GLY A 367 16.17 -29.25 16.72
C GLY A 367 15.88 -29.01 15.24
N ASP A 368 15.36 -30.02 14.56
CA ASP A 368 14.82 -29.99 13.20
C ASP A 368 13.78 -28.87 13.01
N SER A 369 14.22 -27.63 12.82
CA SER A 369 13.35 -26.54 12.44
C SER A 369 13.60 -26.21 10.96
N GLY A 370 12.54 -25.89 10.22
CA GLY A 370 12.65 -25.47 8.83
C GLY A 370 13.55 -24.23 8.61
N ILE A 371 14.01 -23.62 9.70
CA ILE A 371 14.95 -22.51 9.70
C ILE A 371 16.39 -23.00 9.79
N ASP A 372 16.66 -24.08 10.52
CA ASP A 372 17.98 -24.74 10.48
C ASP A 372 18.25 -25.26 9.07
N ASP A 373 17.24 -25.83 8.39
CA ASP A 373 17.31 -26.21 6.99
C ASP A 373 17.55 -25.02 6.07
N TRP A 374 16.86 -23.91 6.33
CA TRP A 374 17.02 -22.68 5.58
C TRP A 374 18.44 -22.08 5.78
N LEU A 375 18.95 -22.01 7.01
CA LEU A 375 20.32 -21.58 7.31
C LEU A 375 21.38 -22.51 6.71
N ASN A 376 21.15 -23.83 6.79
CA ASN A 376 22.05 -24.82 6.20
C ASN A 376 22.04 -24.71 4.67
N ASN A 377 20.90 -24.44 4.05
CA ASN A 377 20.80 -24.19 2.62
C ASN A 377 21.54 -22.91 2.21
N ILE A 378 21.42 -21.84 3.00
CA ILE A 378 22.22 -20.61 2.80
C ILE A 378 23.71 -20.92 2.92
N ARG A 379 24.12 -21.64 3.97
CA ARG A 379 25.52 -21.98 4.22
C ARG A 379 26.10 -22.84 3.08
N ALA A 380 25.41 -23.90 2.71
CA ALA A 380 25.81 -24.80 1.63
C ALA A 380 25.94 -24.08 0.28
N ALA A 381 25.10 -23.14 0.03
CA ALA A 381 25.11 -22.41 -1.21
C ALA A 381 26.15 -21.29 -1.29
N LEU A 382 26.42 -20.64 -0.17
CA LEU A 382 27.52 -19.69 -0.06
C LEU A 382 28.87 -20.41 -0.22
N GLU A 383 28.99 -21.66 0.23
CA GLU A 383 30.16 -22.51 0.08
C GLU A 383 30.34 -23.03 -1.35
N ALA A 384 29.24 -23.35 -2.06
CA ALA A 384 29.28 -23.85 -3.43
C ALA A 384 29.65 -22.79 -4.50
N GLY A 385 29.78 -21.53 -4.13
CA GLY A 385 30.13 -20.44 -5.05
C GLY A 385 29.02 -19.99 -6.00
N ASP A 386 27.84 -20.61 -5.95
CA ASP A 386 26.66 -20.32 -6.78
C ASP A 386 25.82 -19.18 -6.18
N SER A 387 26.54 -18.17 -5.72
CA SER A 387 26.04 -17.10 -4.83
C SER A 387 24.92 -16.23 -5.45
N LEU A 388 24.81 -16.16 -6.78
CA LEU A 388 23.81 -15.29 -7.45
C LEU A 388 22.41 -15.88 -7.45
N GLN A 389 22.23 -17.14 -7.79
CA GLN A 389 20.92 -17.79 -7.82
C GLN A 389 20.30 -17.93 -6.43
N LEU A 390 21.13 -18.20 -5.43
CA LEU A 390 20.67 -18.35 -4.06
C LEU A 390 20.42 -17.03 -3.35
N MET A 391 21.19 -15.99 -3.68
CA MET A 391 20.88 -14.62 -3.27
C MET A 391 19.51 -14.19 -3.75
N ASP A 392 19.17 -14.51 -4.99
CA ASP A 392 17.85 -14.18 -5.54
C ASP A 392 16.74 -15.00 -4.88
N GLN A 393 16.96 -16.26 -4.60
CA GLN A 393 15.98 -17.11 -3.91
C GLN A 393 15.80 -16.70 -2.44
N PHE A 394 16.90 -16.36 -1.73
CA PHE A 394 16.86 -15.84 -0.36
C PHE A 394 16.10 -14.50 -0.28
N LYS A 395 16.37 -13.61 -1.25
CA LYS A 395 15.67 -12.32 -1.35
C LYS A 395 14.18 -12.52 -1.63
N MET A 396 13.81 -13.44 -2.53
CA MET A 396 12.41 -13.78 -2.79
C MET A 396 11.72 -14.35 -1.54
N ASP A 397 12.39 -15.21 -0.78
CA ASP A 397 11.85 -15.81 0.44
C ASP A 397 11.71 -14.80 1.60
N LEU A 398 12.49 -13.74 1.59
CA LEU A 398 12.43 -12.69 2.61
C LEU A 398 11.31 -11.65 2.33
N TYR A 399 11.02 -11.40 1.03
CA TYR A 399 10.12 -10.33 0.57
C TYR A 399 8.99 -10.88 -0.30
N GLU A 400 7.98 -11.47 0.30
CA GLU A 400 6.89 -12.13 -0.43
C GLU A 400 6.04 -11.19 -1.32
N ASP A 401 5.92 -9.89 -0.97
CA ASP A 401 4.98 -8.97 -1.64
C ASP A 401 5.62 -7.70 -2.26
N GLU A 402 6.90 -7.40 -2.00
CA GLU A 402 7.57 -6.20 -2.48
C GLU A 402 9.00 -6.51 -2.91
N VAL A 403 9.51 -5.75 -3.88
CA VAL A 403 10.91 -5.83 -4.33
C VAL A 403 11.65 -4.55 -3.98
N PHE A 404 12.88 -4.70 -3.52
CA PHE A 404 13.77 -3.61 -3.12
C PHE A 404 14.99 -3.63 -4.03
N VAL A 405 15.22 -2.53 -4.74
CA VAL A 405 16.27 -2.41 -5.75
C VAL A 405 17.12 -1.17 -5.52
N PHE A 406 18.34 -1.17 -6.02
CA PHE A 406 19.29 -0.10 -5.80
C PHE A 406 19.51 0.73 -7.07
N THR A 407 19.71 2.03 -6.89
CA THR A 407 20.30 2.86 -7.93
C THR A 407 21.82 2.60 -8.02
N PRO A 408 22.52 2.98 -9.11
CA PRO A 408 23.99 2.88 -9.18
C PRO A 408 24.72 3.74 -8.12
N LYS A 409 24.03 4.72 -7.54
CA LYS A 409 24.55 5.55 -6.43
C LYS A 409 24.34 4.91 -5.06
N GLY A 410 23.59 3.78 -5.05
CA GLY A 410 23.30 3.05 -3.84
C GLY A 410 22.00 3.46 -3.12
N ASP A 411 21.17 4.32 -3.71
CA ASP A 411 19.86 4.62 -3.12
C ASP A 411 18.94 3.41 -3.24
N LEU A 412 18.26 3.07 -2.14
CA LEU A 412 17.30 1.98 -2.10
C LEU A 412 15.92 2.45 -2.54
N LEU A 413 15.30 1.72 -3.47
CA LEU A 413 13.95 1.99 -3.96
C LEU A 413 13.07 0.75 -3.80
N LYS A 414 11.81 0.97 -3.42
CA LYS A 414 10.80 -0.05 -3.15
C LYS A 414 9.74 -0.09 -4.25
N PHE A 415 9.43 -1.29 -4.74
CA PHE A 415 8.45 -1.52 -5.79
C PHE A 415 7.51 -2.68 -5.45
N PRO A 416 6.28 -2.72 -6.01
CA PRO A 416 5.43 -3.89 -5.97
C PRO A 416 6.11 -5.10 -6.65
N LYS A 417 5.88 -6.31 -6.15
CA LYS A 417 6.35 -7.54 -6.79
C LYS A 417 5.86 -7.64 -8.23
N GLY A 418 6.74 -8.01 -9.14
CA GLY A 418 6.46 -8.04 -10.59
C GLY A 418 6.66 -6.71 -11.31
N SER A 419 7.11 -5.66 -10.61
CA SER A 419 7.52 -4.41 -11.27
C SER A 419 8.69 -4.64 -12.21
N THR A 420 8.80 -3.81 -13.23
CA THR A 420 9.77 -3.95 -14.30
C THR A 420 10.81 -2.81 -14.28
N VAL A 421 11.86 -2.94 -15.08
CA VAL A 421 12.83 -1.89 -15.34
C VAL A 421 12.15 -0.59 -15.79
N LEU A 422 11.02 -0.67 -16.47
CA LEU A 422 10.23 0.48 -16.88
C LEU A 422 9.57 1.18 -15.68
N ASP A 423 9.06 0.43 -14.70
CA ASP A 423 8.56 0.98 -13.44
C ASP A 423 9.64 1.78 -12.71
N PHE A 424 10.84 1.23 -12.64
CA PHE A 424 12.01 1.88 -12.06
C PHE A 424 12.36 3.19 -12.78
N ALA A 425 12.38 3.19 -14.12
CA ALA A 425 12.67 4.37 -14.92
C ALA A 425 11.70 5.53 -14.65
N TYR A 426 10.39 5.22 -14.54
CA TYR A 426 9.36 6.21 -14.19
C TYR A 426 9.41 6.65 -12.73
N HIS A 427 9.94 5.82 -11.85
CA HIS A 427 10.15 6.19 -10.45
C HIS A 427 11.24 7.25 -10.32
N ILE A 428 12.36 7.07 -11.02
CA ILE A 428 13.46 8.04 -11.04
C ILE A 428 12.96 9.40 -11.54
N HIS A 429 12.50 9.47 -12.80
CA HIS A 429 11.96 10.69 -13.38
C HIS A 429 11.09 10.38 -14.61
N SER A 430 10.03 11.17 -14.83
CA SER A 430 9.14 10.99 -16.00
C SER A 430 9.91 11.09 -17.33
N GLY A 431 10.87 12.02 -17.43
CA GLY A 431 11.71 12.19 -18.62
C GLY A 431 12.63 10.99 -18.88
N VAL A 432 13.11 10.31 -17.85
CA VAL A 432 13.89 9.07 -17.96
C VAL A 432 12.97 7.93 -18.39
N GLY A 433 11.80 7.80 -17.76
CA GLY A 433 10.78 6.81 -18.11
C GLY A 433 10.32 6.94 -19.56
N ASN A 434 10.00 8.16 -20.02
CA ASN A 434 9.54 8.41 -21.40
C ASN A 434 10.59 8.01 -22.47
N LYS A 435 11.87 8.10 -22.14
CA LYS A 435 13.00 7.79 -23.04
C LYS A 435 13.61 6.42 -22.81
N CYS A 436 13.05 5.60 -21.94
CA CYS A 436 13.59 4.30 -21.57
C CYS A 436 13.56 3.31 -22.74
N VAL A 437 14.70 2.73 -23.07
CA VAL A 437 14.86 1.66 -24.08
C VAL A 437 15.25 0.33 -23.44
N GLY A 438 15.74 0.35 -22.19
CA GLY A 438 16.16 -0.82 -21.43
C GLY A 438 16.92 -0.38 -20.19
N GLY A 439 17.61 -1.31 -19.56
CA GLY A 439 18.46 -1.05 -18.42
C GLY A 439 19.63 -2.01 -18.33
N LYS A 440 20.44 -1.82 -17.30
CA LYS A 440 21.41 -2.82 -16.85
C LYS A 440 21.00 -3.27 -15.45
N ILE A 441 20.87 -4.55 -15.25
CA ILE A 441 20.69 -5.17 -13.95
C ILE A 441 22.01 -5.84 -13.57
N ASN A 442 22.61 -5.41 -12.47
CA ASN A 442 23.89 -5.92 -11.98
C ASN A 442 24.97 -5.91 -13.09
N GLY A 443 24.99 -4.85 -13.91
CA GLY A 443 25.93 -4.66 -15.02
C GLY A 443 25.56 -5.37 -16.33
N ARG A 444 24.48 -6.21 -16.38
CA ARG A 444 24.02 -6.89 -17.60
C ARG A 444 22.92 -6.11 -18.30
N ASN A 445 23.02 -5.93 -19.61
CA ASN A 445 21.98 -5.29 -20.41
C ASN A 445 20.70 -6.13 -20.44
N VAL A 446 19.58 -5.50 -20.12
CA VAL A 446 18.25 -6.14 -20.08
C VAL A 446 17.20 -5.26 -20.78
N SER A 447 16.07 -5.89 -21.15
CA SER A 447 14.91 -5.19 -21.69
C SER A 447 14.22 -4.35 -20.62
N PHE A 448 13.53 -3.27 -21.01
CA PHE A 448 12.67 -2.51 -20.08
C PHE A 448 11.48 -3.33 -19.53
N ARG A 449 11.20 -4.51 -20.11
CA ARG A 449 10.17 -5.46 -19.65
C ARG A 449 10.67 -6.41 -18.56
N GLU A 450 11.97 -6.44 -18.31
CA GLU A 450 12.55 -7.33 -17.31
C GLU A 450 12.01 -7.04 -15.94
N VAL A 451 11.65 -8.11 -15.22
CA VAL A 451 11.08 -8.04 -13.88
C VAL A 451 12.20 -7.80 -12.87
N LEU A 452 11.94 -6.91 -11.93
CA LEU A 452 12.88 -6.56 -10.87
C LEU A 452 12.88 -7.61 -9.75
N HIS A 453 14.06 -7.91 -9.24
CA HIS A 453 14.25 -8.78 -8.07
C HIS A 453 14.92 -7.99 -6.93
N SER A 454 14.61 -8.36 -5.70
CA SER A 454 15.19 -7.67 -4.53
C SER A 454 16.72 -7.79 -4.53
N GLY A 455 17.38 -6.63 -4.34
CA GLY A 455 18.83 -6.46 -4.35
C GLY A 455 19.46 -6.24 -5.72
N ASP A 456 18.66 -6.11 -6.78
CA ASP A 456 19.18 -5.70 -8.08
C ASP A 456 19.67 -4.25 -8.05
N THR A 457 20.84 -4.01 -8.63
CA THR A 457 21.33 -2.66 -8.93
C THR A 457 20.97 -2.31 -10.37
N ILE A 458 20.20 -1.23 -10.58
CA ILE A 458 19.56 -0.92 -11.85
C ILE A 458 20.06 0.40 -12.39
N GLU A 459 20.61 0.36 -13.61
CA GLU A 459 20.96 1.52 -14.41
C GLU A 459 20.02 1.61 -15.62
N ILE A 460 19.41 2.77 -15.87
CA ILE A 460 18.47 2.95 -16.99
C ILE A 460 19.20 3.43 -18.25
N LEU A 461 18.90 2.79 -19.37
CA LEU A 461 19.35 3.17 -20.70
C LEU A 461 18.25 3.98 -21.38
N THR A 462 18.60 5.17 -21.87
CA THR A 462 17.65 6.09 -22.52
C THR A 462 18.08 6.41 -23.93
N GLN A 463 17.10 6.71 -24.81
CA GLN A 463 17.31 7.18 -26.16
C GLN A 463 16.39 8.39 -26.44
N ASN A 464 16.92 9.43 -27.07
CA ASN A 464 16.16 10.68 -27.27
C ASN A 464 14.95 10.54 -28.17
N ASN A 465 14.95 9.59 -29.10
CA ASN A 465 13.85 9.35 -30.04
C ASN A 465 12.78 8.40 -29.50
N GLN A 466 12.95 7.88 -28.27
CA GLN A 466 11.96 7.00 -27.66
C GLN A 466 10.80 7.82 -27.07
N THR A 467 9.59 7.33 -27.28
CA THR A 467 8.35 7.91 -26.73
C THR A 467 7.49 6.83 -26.11
N PRO A 468 6.67 7.16 -25.09
CA PRO A 468 5.77 6.23 -24.46
C PRO A 468 4.74 5.66 -25.46
N LYS A 469 4.45 4.36 -25.31
CA LYS A 469 3.47 3.64 -26.10
C LYS A 469 2.32 3.15 -25.23
N GLN A 470 1.12 2.98 -25.80
CA GLN A 470 -0.06 2.47 -25.12
C GLN A 470 0.20 1.09 -24.45
N GLU A 471 0.98 0.23 -25.12
CA GLU A 471 1.35 -1.10 -24.64
C GLU A 471 2.14 -1.08 -23.32
N TRP A 472 2.80 0.04 -23.01
CA TRP A 472 3.56 0.19 -21.77
C TRP A 472 2.70 0.12 -20.52
N LEU A 473 1.41 0.47 -20.63
CA LEU A 473 0.45 0.35 -19.54
C LEU A 473 0.22 -1.10 -19.07
N ASN A 474 0.43 -2.07 -19.98
CA ASN A 474 0.28 -3.49 -19.69
C ASN A 474 1.58 -4.11 -19.12
N ILE A 475 2.71 -3.39 -19.21
CA ILE A 475 4.02 -3.85 -18.76
C ILE A 475 4.27 -3.44 -17.31
N VAL A 476 3.91 -2.20 -16.97
CA VAL A 476 4.19 -1.63 -15.64
C VAL A 476 3.17 -2.09 -14.59
N GLN A 477 3.64 -2.30 -13.37
CA GLN A 477 2.82 -2.67 -12.22
C GLN A 477 2.48 -1.48 -11.33
N SER A 478 3.44 -0.56 -11.13
CA SER A 478 3.26 0.54 -10.20
C SER A 478 2.20 1.56 -10.69
N SER A 479 1.35 2.01 -9.77
CA SER A 479 0.32 3.03 -10.04
C SER A 479 0.94 4.35 -10.49
N ARG A 480 2.13 4.68 -9.98
CA ARG A 480 2.90 5.88 -10.34
C ARG A 480 3.33 5.85 -11.81
N ALA A 481 3.90 4.72 -12.29
CA ALA A 481 4.28 4.56 -13.68
C ALA A 481 3.06 4.63 -14.60
N LYS A 482 1.97 3.92 -14.25
CA LYS A 482 0.71 3.94 -15.04
C LYS A 482 0.17 5.36 -15.20
N SER A 483 0.14 6.15 -14.12
CA SER A 483 -0.35 7.54 -14.16
C SER A 483 0.54 8.44 -15.03
N LYS A 484 1.87 8.31 -14.90
CA LYS A 484 2.83 9.08 -15.68
C LYS A 484 2.81 8.74 -17.17
N ILE A 485 2.67 7.46 -17.51
CA ILE A 485 2.52 7.01 -18.91
C ILE A 485 1.23 7.59 -19.51
N ARG A 486 0.08 7.52 -18.80
CA ARG A 486 -1.19 8.09 -19.28
C ARG A 486 -1.07 9.60 -19.54
N LEU A 487 -0.40 10.32 -18.63
CA LEU A 487 -0.17 11.75 -18.79
C LEU A 487 0.69 12.04 -20.03
N ALA A 488 1.80 11.33 -20.17
CA ALA A 488 2.71 11.50 -21.32
C ALA A 488 2.01 11.16 -22.66
N LEU A 489 1.21 10.10 -22.72
CA LEU A 489 0.41 9.75 -23.90
C LEU A 489 -0.62 10.85 -24.24
N LYS A 490 -1.22 11.46 -23.22
CA LYS A 490 -2.14 12.59 -23.42
C LYS A 490 -1.42 13.83 -23.97
N GLU A 491 -0.24 14.14 -23.44
CA GLU A 491 0.58 15.26 -23.93
C GLU A 491 1.05 15.05 -25.39
N LEU A 492 1.42 13.81 -25.73
CA LEU A 492 1.77 13.44 -27.11
C LEU A 492 0.57 13.64 -28.04
N LYS A 493 -0.62 13.15 -27.69
CA LYS A 493 -1.85 13.35 -28.49
C LYS A 493 -2.13 14.85 -28.75
N VAL A 494 -1.90 15.70 -27.75
CA VAL A 494 -2.09 17.16 -27.91
C VAL A 494 -1.04 17.75 -28.85
N LYS A 495 0.23 17.36 -28.71
CA LYS A 495 1.32 17.84 -29.59
C LYS A 495 1.12 17.40 -31.04
N ASP A 496 0.75 16.14 -31.26
CA ASP A 496 0.45 15.59 -32.58
C ASP A 496 -0.73 16.34 -33.21
N GLY A 497 -1.76 16.67 -32.41
CA GLY A 497 -2.91 17.46 -32.86
C GLY A 497 -2.54 18.87 -33.32
N VAL A 498 -1.69 19.57 -32.58
CA VAL A 498 -1.21 20.92 -32.95
C VAL A 498 -0.36 20.87 -34.22
N PHE A 499 0.59 19.94 -34.29
CA PHE A 499 1.46 19.78 -35.44
C PHE A 499 0.70 19.40 -36.71
N ALA A 500 -0.25 18.47 -36.62
CA ALA A 500 -1.12 18.10 -37.74
C ALA A 500 -1.98 19.26 -38.25
N LYS A 501 -2.51 20.07 -37.31
CA LYS A 501 -3.29 21.26 -37.65
C LYS A 501 -2.44 22.29 -38.39
N GLU A 502 -1.22 22.56 -37.94
CA GLU A 502 -0.27 23.44 -38.62
C GLU A 502 0.12 22.93 -40.02
N MET A 503 0.34 21.61 -40.15
CA MET A 503 0.60 20.98 -41.46
C MET A 503 -0.56 21.17 -42.42
N LEU A 504 -1.79 20.93 -41.98
CA LEU A 504 -2.99 21.14 -42.77
C LEU A 504 -3.15 22.60 -43.15
N GLU A 505 -3.10 23.54 -42.20
CA GLU A 505 -3.22 24.98 -42.44
C GLU A 505 -2.21 25.48 -43.49
N ARG A 506 -0.94 25.03 -43.38
CA ARG A 506 0.09 25.36 -44.35
C ARG A 506 -0.26 24.82 -45.75
N LYS A 507 -0.78 23.58 -45.83
CA LYS A 507 -1.14 22.97 -47.12
C LYS A 507 -2.35 23.65 -47.74
N PHE A 508 -3.40 23.97 -46.95
CA PHE A 508 -4.60 24.72 -47.39
C PHE A 508 -4.21 26.13 -47.89
N LYS A 509 -3.30 26.83 -47.13
CA LYS A 509 -2.77 28.15 -47.53
C LYS A 509 -2.02 28.10 -48.84
N ASN A 510 -1.22 27.07 -49.06
CA ASN A 510 -0.46 26.88 -50.30
C ASN A 510 -1.40 26.66 -51.51
N ARG A 511 -2.55 26.01 -51.29
CA ARG A 511 -3.56 25.83 -52.35
C ARG A 511 -4.59 26.99 -52.41
N LYS A 512 -4.42 28.06 -51.62
CA LYS A 512 -5.31 29.22 -51.52
C LYS A 512 -6.73 28.86 -51.13
N ILE A 513 -6.90 27.88 -50.27
CA ILE A 513 -8.17 27.40 -49.76
C ILE A 513 -8.34 27.89 -48.33
N GLU A 514 -9.48 28.48 -48.00
CA GLU A 514 -9.80 28.88 -46.64
C GLU A 514 -10.34 27.69 -45.85
N LEU A 515 -9.73 27.41 -44.68
CA LEU A 515 -10.07 26.27 -43.85
C LEU A 515 -11.27 26.62 -42.96
N GLU A 516 -12.38 25.95 -43.17
CA GLU A 516 -13.56 25.98 -42.32
C GLU A 516 -13.60 24.75 -41.45
N GLU A 517 -13.53 24.91 -40.12
CA GLU A 517 -13.46 23.79 -39.18
C GLU A 517 -14.68 22.84 -39.29
N SER A 518 -15.89 23.38 -39.58
CA SER A 518 -17.08 22.59 -39.74
C SER A 518 -17.02 21.59 -40.92
N VAL A 519 -16.44 21.99 -42.04
CA VAL A 519 -16.26 21.12 -43.23
C VAL A 519 -15.21 20.05 -42.95
N LEU A 520 -14.13 20.44 -42.25
CA LEU A 520 -13.06 19.48 -41.84
C LEU A 520 -13.60 18.43 -40.87
N TYR A 521 -14.40 18.82 -39.87
CA TYR A 521 -15.04 17.88 -38.95
C TYR A 521 -15.98 16.89 -39.66
N HIS A 522 -16.74 17.36 -40.66
CA HIS A 522 -17.60 16.50 -41.43
C HIS A 522 -16.82 15.48 -42.25
N LEU A 523 -15.72 15.92 -42.87
CA LEU A 523 -14.81 15.03 -43.60
C LEU A 523 -14.18 13.97 -42.68
N ILE A 524 -13.66 14.36 -41.49
CA ILE A 524 -13.06 13.45 -40.51
C ILE A 524 -14.06 12.37 -40.07
N SER A 525 -15.32 12.77 -39.82
CA SER A 525 -16.40 11.85 -39.48
C SER A 525 -16.73 10.89 -40.63
N LYS A 526 -16.72 11.37 -41.86
CA LYS A 526 -16.95 10.57 -43.08
C LYS A 526 -15.84 9.58 -43.35
N MET A 527 -14.60 9.92 -42.99
CA MET A 527 -13.42 9.01 -43.01
C MET A 527 -13.47 7.96 -41.90
N GLY A 528 -14.49 7.94 -41.04
CA GLY A 528 -14.70 6.92 -40.01
C GLY A 528 -14.01 7.15 -38.67
N PHE A 529 -13.44 8.32 -38.43
CA PHE A 529 -12.80 8.66 -37.16
C PHE A 529 -13.81 9.14 -36.12
N LYS A 530 -13.82 8.49 -34.95
CA LYS A 530 -14.66 8.88 -33.81
C LYS A 530 -14.09 10.06 -33.02
N GLU A 531 -12.76 10.18 -33.01
CA GLU A 531 -12.02 11.26 -32.34
C GLU A 531 -11.11 11.96 -33.36
N THR A 532 -11.16 13.28 -33.37
CA THR A 532 -10.26 14.11 -34.21
C THR A 532 -8.79 13.92 -33.87
N SER A 533 -8.49 13.58 -32.60
CA SER A 533 -7.14 13.27 -32.14
C SER A 533 -6.52 12.05 -32.84
N ASP A 534 -7.32 11.04 -33.15
CA ASP A 534 -6.85 9.83 -33.82
C ASP A 534 -6.61 10.09 -35.33
N PHE A 535 -7.42 10.96 -35.95
CA PHE A 535 -7.20 11.42 -37.30
C PHE A 535 -5.87 12.22 -37.42
N TYR A 536 -5.66 13.20 -36.51
CA TYR A 536 -4.45 14.00 -36.52
C TYR A 536 -3.20 13.16 -36.30
N ARG A 537 -3.27 12.16 -35.45
CA ARG A 537 -2.17 11.23 -35.20
C ARG A 537 -1.84 10.39 -36.45
N GLN A 538 -2.86 9.86 -37.13
CA GLN A 538 -2.64 9.09 -38.35
C GLN A 538 -2.08 9.96 -39.49
N LEU A 539 -2.42 11.24 -39.49
CA LEU A 539 -1.86 12.21 -40.43
C LEU A 539 -0.38 12.48 -40.12
N VAL A 540 0.02 12.62 -38.85
CA VAL A 540 1.42 12.78 -38.45
C VAL A 540 2.23 11.49 -38.68
N ASP A 541 1.61 10.33 -38.46
CA ASP A 541 2.21 9.00 -38.71
C ASP A 541 2.30 8.70 -40.25
N GLU A 542 1.93 9.63 -41.13
CA GLU A 542 1.90 9.47 -42.60
C GLU A 542 1.05 8.28 -43.08
N LYS A 543 0.10 7.82 -42.28
CA LYS A 543 -0.86 6.76 -42.64
C LYS A 543 -2.00 7.28 -43.49
N ILE A 544 -2.21 8.58 -43.48
CA ILE A 544 -3.17 9.32 -44.27
C ILE A 544 -2.38 10.34 -45.08
N ASP A 545 -2.56 10.33 -46.42
CA ASP A 545 -1.93 11.36 -47.25
C ASP A 545 -2.65 12.69 -47.05
N ILE A 546 -1.86 13.73 -46.75
CA ILE A 546 -2.38 15.08 -46.57
C ILE A 546 -3.05 15.62 -47.83
N ASN A 547 -2.64 15.14 -49.04
CA ASN A 547 -3.24 15.55 -50.30
C ASN A 547 -4.66 14.97 -50.44
N ASP A 548 -4.85 13.70 -50.05
CA ASP A 548 -6.17 13.05 -50.04
C ASP A 548 -7.16 13.76 -49.11
N VAL A 549 -6.65 14.25 -47.97
CA VAL A 549 -7.46 15.06 -47.03
C VAL A 549 -7.86 16.40 -47.66
N VAL A 550 -6.93 17.08 -48.32
CA VAL A 550 -7.22 18.36 -48.97
C VAL A 550 -8.18 18.19 -50.14
N ASP A 551 -7.99 17.17 -50.96
CA ASP A 551 -8.85 16.88 -52.11
C ASP A 551 -10.26 16.43 -51.67
N GLY A 552 -10.35 15.61 -50.60
CA GLY A 552 -11.61 15.25 -49.94
C GLY A 552 -12.35 16.47 -49.35
N TYR A 553 -11.59 17.42 -48.78
CA TYR A 553 -12.15 18.66 -48.22
C TYR A 553 -12.74 19.55 -49.34
N ILE A 554 -12.05 19.67 -50.49
CA ILE A 554 -12.55 20.45 -51.66
C ILE A 554 -13.86 19.84 -52.15
N ALA A 555 -13.90 18.51 -52.32
CA ALA A 555 -15.10 17.80 -52.74
C ALA A 555 -16.28 18.00 -51.76
N GLU A 556 -16.04 17.99 -50.48
CA GLU A 556 -17.06 18.19 -49.44
C GLU A 556 -17.55 19.64 -49.39
N LYS A 557 -16.67 20.62 -49.63
CA LYS A 557 -17.03 22.04 -49.71
C LYS A 557 -17.87 22.34 -50.95
N GLU A 558 -17.55 21.73 -52.12
CA GLU A 558 -18.33 21.84 -53.35
C GLU A 558 -19.70 21.17 -53.23
N HIS A 559 -19.81 20.01 -52.57
CA HIS A 559 -21.08 19.37 -52.27
C HIS A 559 -21.94 20.19 -51.32
N GLY A 560 -21.34 20.82 -50.28
CA GLY A 560 -22.06 21.73 -49.37
C GLY A 560 -22.53 23.01 -50.05
N ALA A 561 -21.79 23.54 -51.03
CA ALA A 561 -22.17 24.71 -51.84
C ALA A 561 -23.33 24.39 -52.80
N ASN A 562 -23.33 23.21 -53.44
CA ASN A 562 -24.39 22.75 -54.29
C ASN A 562 -25.73 22.46 -53.56
N GLN A 563 -25.66 22.01 -52.30
CA GLN A 563 -26.85 21.89 -51.44
C GLN A 563 -27.45 23.25 -51.03
N LYS A 564 -26.62 24.28 -50.86
CA LYS A 564 -27.11 25.65 -50.57
C LYS A 564 -27.70 26.36 -51.79
N MET A 565 -27.34 25.99 -53.01
CA MET A 565 -27.94 26.53 -54.26
C MET A 565 -29.23 25.85 -54.65
N GLY A 566 -29.56 24.66 -54.10
CA GLY A 566 -30.81 23.95 -54.37
C GLY A 566 -31.98 24.29 -53.43
N ALA A 567 -31.75 25.08 -52.40
CA ALA A 567 -32.81 25.50 -51.46
C ALA A 567 -33.36 26.88 -51.84
N ALA A 568 -34.04 26.96 -52.98
CA ALA A 568 -34.91 28.08 -53.30
C ALA A 568 -36.14 28.05 -52.38
N ILE A 569 -36.36 29.17 -51.73
CA ILE A 569 -37.49 29.58 -50.91
C ILE A 569 -38.80 28.86 -51.29
N ARG A 570 -39.29 27.97 -50.40
CA ARG A 570 -40.67 27.49 -50.39
C ARG A 570 -41.37 28.06 -49.18
N SER A 571 -42.58 28.58 -49.40
CA SER A 571 -43.40 29.17 -48.34
C SER A 571 -43.92 28.11 -47.39
N ALA A 572 -44.25 28.53 -46.17
CA ALA A 572 -44.59 27.67 -45.02
C ALA A 572 -45.89 26.84 -45.18
N GLU A 573 -46.54 26.89 -46.34
CA GLU A 573 -47.84 26.25 -46.59
C GLU A 573 -47.78 24.94 -47.37
N GLU A 574 -46.60 24.48 -47.78
CA GLU A 574 -46.41 23.25 -48.58
C GLU A 574 -45.67 22.09 -47.82
N PHE A 575 -45.87 21.99 -46.54
CA PHE A 575 -45.31 20.85 -45.77
C PHE A 575 -46.38 19.77 -45.63
N VAL A 576 -46.39 18.80 -46.55
CA VAL A 576 -47.11 17.53 -46.40
C VAL A 576 -46.18 16.51 -45.81
N LEU A 577 -46.61 15.95 -44.70
CA LEU A 577 -45.95 14.81 -44.04
C LEU A 577 -46.24 13.53 -44.81
N ASP A 578 -45.26 13.03 -45.58
CA ASP A 578 -45.27 11.64 -46.06
C ASP A 578 -44.71 10.72 -44.99
N LYS A 579 -45.58 9.78 -44.59
CA LYS A 579 -45.22 8.59 -43.82
C LYS A 579 -44.63 7.54 -44.76
N ASP A 580 -43.68 6.86 -44.27
CA ASP A 580 -43.13 5.54 -44.65
C ASP A 580 -41.79 5.51 -45.41
N ASN A 581 -40.92 4.88 -44.74
CA ASN A 581 -39.93 3.84 -45.08
C ASN A 581 -38.46 4.05 -44.73
N ASN A 582 -38.12 3.25 -43.75
CA ASN A 582 -36.91 2.41 -43.62
C ASN A 582 -35.52 3.00 -43.34
N ALA A 583 -35.09 2.57 -42.19
CA ALA A 583 -33.81 1.95 -41.88
C ALA A 583 -32.60 2.84 -41.58
N ASN A 584 -32.19 2.76 -40.33
CA ASN A 584 -30.83 2.88 -39.81
C ASN A 584 -30.10 4.22 -39.97
N SER A 585 -30.47 5.16 -39.13
CA SER A 585 -29.50 6.10 -38.57
C SER A 585 -29.81 6.31 -37.09
N PHE A 586 -28.83 6.10 -36.24
CA PHE A 586 -28.88 6.47 -34.83
C PHE A 586 -29.08 7.98 -34.73
N ARG A 587 -30.33 8.43 -34.76
CA ARG A 587 -30.70 9.74 -34.28
C ARG A 587 -30.73 9.66 -32.76
N THR A 588 -29.81 10.33 -32.10
CA THR A 588 -30.02 10.80 -30.73
C THR A 588 -31.30 11.58 -30.69
N LYS A 589 -32.36 11.01 -30.08
CA LYS A 589 -33.59 11.71 -29.80
C LYS A 589 -33.23 12.90 -28.90
N SER A 590 -33.61 14.11 -29.33
CA SER A 590 -33.72 15.28 -28.47
C SER A 590 -34.60 14.90 -27.30
N SER A 591 -34.02 14.88 -26.10
CA SER A 591 -34.77 14.73 -24.85
C SER A 591 -35.70 15.96 -24.68
N ASP A 592 -36.94 15.72 -24.28
CA ASP A 592 -37.92 16.76 -23.94
C ASP A 592 -37.53 17.58 -22.68
N ASP A 593 -36.38 17.33 -22.12
CA ASP A 593 -35.81 18.08 -21.00
C ASP A 593 -34.97 19.24 -21.55
N GLU A 594 -35.56 20.39 -21.70
CA GLU A 594 -34.85 21.61 -22.07
C GLU A 594 -33.98 22.11 -20.92
N LEU A 595 -32.68 22.21 -21.17
CA LEU A 595 -31.75 22.89 -20.30
C LEU A 595 -31.67 24.37 -20.70
N VAL A 596 -31.99 25.27 -19.79
CA VAL A 596 -31.85 26.72 -20.02
C VAL A 596 -30.51 27.17 -19.50
N ILE A 597 -29.61 27.51 -20.41
CA ILE A 597 -28.32 28.14 -20.15
C ILE A 597 -28.45 29.61 -20.51
N ASP A 598 -28.00 30.51 -19.69
CA ASP A 598 -28.10 31.97 -19.72
C ASP A 598 -28.75 32.57 -21.00
N ARG A 599 -29.64 33.55 -20.85
CA ARG A 599 -30.55 34.08 -21.90
C ARG A 599 -29.91 34.46 -23.25
N ASN A 600 -28.56 34.54 -23.30
CA ASN A 600 -27.78 34.96 -24.47
C ASN A 600 -27.11 33.84 -25.26
N LEU A 601 -27.20 32.58 -24.82
CA LEU A 601 -26.54 31.43 -25.45
C LEU A 601 -27.60 30.49 -26.07
N LYS A 602 -28.03 30.77 -27.28
CA LYS A 602 -28.87 29.86 -28.07
C LYS A 602 -28.01 29.03 -29.02
N GLY A 603 -28.17 27.70 -29.00
CA GLY A 603 -27.57 26.80 -29.98
C GLY A 603 -26.14 26.32 -29.63
N VAL A 604 -25.75 26.38 -28.37
CA VAL A 604 -24.46 25.84 -27.92
C VAL A 604 -24.63 24.39 -27.44
N ASP A 605 -23.80 23.49 -27.98
CA ASP A 605 -23.78 22.10 -27.55
C ASP A 605 -23.35 21.99 -26.07
N TYR A 606 -24.11 21.21 -25.30
CA TYR A 606 -23.80 20.94 -23.94
C TYR A 606 -23.64 19.44 -23.68
N SER A 607 -22.87 19.11 -22.67
CA SER A 607 -22.69 17.74 -22.19
C SER A 607 -22.72 17.70 -20.65
N LEU A 608 -23.24 16.60 -20.09
CA LEU A 608 -23.26 16.41 -18.65
C LEU A 608 -21.85 16.00 -18.16
N ALA A 609 -21.43 16.56 -17.02
CA ALA A 609 -20.12 16.28 -16.47
C ALA A 609 -20.06 14.87 -15.87
N GLN A 610 -19.01 14.12 -16.21
CA GLN A 610 -18.79 12.75 -15.71
C GLN A 610 -18.31 12.68 -14.25
N CYS A 611 -17.91 13.79 -13.67
CA CYS A 611 -17.42 13.84 -12.29
C CYS A 611 -18.52 13.97 -11.23
N CYS A 612 -19.75 14.34 -11.63
CA CYS A 612 -20.88 14.52 -10.72
C CYS A 612 -22.21 14.04 -11.31
N HIS A 613 -22.22 13.59 -12.57
CA HIS A 613 -23.37 13.00 -13.27
C HIS A 613 -24.70 13.71 -12.98
N PRO A 614 -24.85 15.03 -13.34
CA PRO A 614 -26.04 15.80 -13.00
C PRO A 614 -27.29 15.19 -13.63
N ILE A 615 -28.38 15.17 -12.88
CA ILE A 615 -29.70 14.68 -13.32
C ILE A 615 -30.75 15.76 -13.14
N TYR A 616 -31.92 15.55 -13.73
CA TYR A 616 -33.05 16.47 -13.59
C TYR A 616 -33.40 16.68 -12.11
N GLY A 617 -33.46 17.96 -11.69
CA GLY A 617 -33.71 18.38 -10.31
C GLY A 617 -32.48 18.74 -9.50
N ASP A 618 -31.25 18.35 -9.93
CA ASP A 618 -30.01 18.81 -9.29
C ASP A 618 -29.85 20.34 -9.46
N GLN A 619 -29.25 21.00 -8.47
CA GLN A 619 -28.77 22.37 -8.63
C GLN A 619 -27.52 22.36 -9.49
N ILE A 620 -27.52 23.03 -10.63
CA ILE A 620 -26.48 22.95 -11.65
C ILE A 620 -25.87 24.29 -12.02
N PHE A 621 -24.68 24.22 -12.63
CA PHE A 621 -24.04 25.34 -13.33
C PHE A 621 -23.36 24.82 -14.61
N GLY A 622 -23.24 25.68 -15.59
CA GLY A 622 -22.50 25.41 -16.80
C GLY A 622 -21.06 25.87 -16.70
N PHE A 623 -20.14 25.09 -17.23
CA PHE A 623 -18.73 25.45 -17.35
C PHE A 623 -18.34 25.45 -18.83
N VAL A 624 -17.94 26.61 -19.36
CA VAL A 624 -17.51 26.76 -20.76
C VAL A 624 -16.12 26.13 -20.90
N THR A 625 -16.05 25.08 -21.71
CA THR A 625 -14.78 24.36 -21.99
C THR A 625 -13.93 25.11 -23.01
N VAL A 626 -12.65 24.80 -23.09
CA VAL A 626 -11.71 25.40 -24.07
C VAL A 626 -12.11 25.09 -25.51
N ASN A 627 -12.82 23.97 -25.70
CA ASN A 627 -13.25 23.49 -27.02
C ASN A 627 -14.64 24.02 -27.46
N GLY A 628 -15.15 25.06 -26.81
CA GLY A 628 -16.38 25.76 -27.23
C GLY A 628 -17.72 25.14 -26.78
N GLY A 629 -17.72 23.99 -26.09
CA GLY A 629 -18.91 23.36 -25.50
C GLY A 629 -19.10 23.71 -24.02
N ILE A 630 -20.32 23.53 -23.51
CA ILE A 630 -20.65 23.75 -22.09
C ILE A 630 -20.76 22.40 -21.38
N LYS A 631 -20.00 22.21 -20.29
CA LYS A 631 -20.18 21.08 -19.36
C LYS A 631 -21.05 21.47 -18.19
N ILE A 632 -22.10 20.70 -17.96
CA ILE A 632 -23.05 20.94 -16.87
C ILE A 632 -22.58 20.16 -15.63
N HIS A 633 -22.37 20.87 -14.53
CA HIS A 633 -21.96 20.31 -13.25
C HIS A 633 -23.02 20.55 -12.17
N CYS A 634 -23.07 19.68 -11.16
CA CYS A 634 -23.82 19.96 -9.94
C CYS A 634 -23.13 21.06 -9.12
N GLN A 635 -23.89 21.83 -8.35
CA GLN A 635 -23.31 22.90 -7.53
C GLN A 635 -22.43 22.38 -6.40
N ASP A 636 -22.69 21.20 -5.89
CA ASP A 636 -21.97 20.45 -4.88
C ASP A 636 -20.89 19.49 -5.43
N CYS A 637 -20.59 19.60 -6.73
CA CYS A 637 -19.54 18.82 -7.37
C CYS A 637 -18.19 19.01 -6.65
N PRO A 638 -17.43 17.95 -6.35
CA PRO A 638 -16.11 18.03 -5.72
C PRO A 638 -15.14 18.98 -6.44
N ASN A 639 -15.29 19.12 -7.75
CA ASN A 639 -14.47 20.02 -8.57
C ASN A 639 -14.98 21.46 -8.61
N ALA A 640 -16.20 21.75 -8.12
CA ALA A 640 -16.81 23.08 -8.22
C ALA A 640 -16.02 24.18 -7.50
N PRO A 641 -15.43 23.96 -6.27
CA PRO A 641 -14.66 24.98 -5.61
C PRO A 641 -13.42 25.43 -6.40
N GLU A 642 -12.72 24.46 -7.02
CA GLU A 642 -11.53 24.74 -7.83
C GLU A 642 -11.87 25.42 -9.14
N LEU A 643 -12.95 24.98 -9.81
CA LEU A 643 -13.46 25.62 -11.03
C LEU A 643 -13.87 27.07 -10.77
N ARG A 644 -14.53 27.34 -9.65
CA ARG A 644 -14.92 28.71 -9.27
C ARG A 644 -13.72 29.58 -8.93
N LYS A 645 -12.71 29.02 -8.24
CA LYS A 645 -11.52 29.76 -7.82
C LYS A 645 -10.60 30.12 -9.00
N ARG A 646 -10.38 29.18 -9.92
CA ARG A 646 -9.43 29.36 -11.03
C ARG A 646 -10.04 29.88 -12.32
N PHE A 647 -11.30 29.55 -12.58
CA PHE A 647 -11.97 29.81 -13.86
C PHE A 647 -13.38 30.39 -13.71
N GLY A 648 -13.62 31.20 -12.68
CA GLY A 648 -14.92 31.79 -12.37
C GLY A 648 -15.56 32.54 -13.55
N TYR A 649 -14.75 33.11 -14.44
CA TYR A 649 -15.19 33.81 -15.67
C TYR A 649 -15.75 32.86 -16.75
N ARG A 650 -15.58 31.53 -16.62
CA ARG A 650 -16.12 30.50 -17.53
C ARG A 650 -17.39 29.86 -16.99
N ILE A 651 -17.87 30.27 -15.82
CA ILE A 651 -19.04 29.70 -15.21
C ILE A 651 -20.27 30.47 -15.67
N VAL A 652 -21.25 29.75 -16.20
CA VAL A 652 -22.52 30.26 -16.64
C VAL A 652 -23.65 29.67 -15.79
N LYS A 653 -24.73 30.46 -15.59
CA LYS A 653 -25.91 29.98 -14.88
C LYS A 653 -26.64 28.98 -15.74
N ALA A 654 -26.94 27.81 -15.17
CA ALA A 654 -27.74 26.78 -15.82
C ALA A 654 -28.88 26.33 -14.88
N ARG A 655 -30.01 25.98 -15.44
CA ARG A 655 -31.18 25.42 -14.75
C ARG A 655 -31.91 24.42 -15.62
N TRP A 656 -32.51 23.44 -14.99
CA TRP A 656 -33.41 22.52 -15.67
C TRP A 656 -34.71 23.19 -16.02
N SER A 657 -35.23 22.89 -17.21
CA SER A 657 -36.53 23.32 -17.71
C SER A 657 -37.15 22.11 -18.42
N GLY A 658 -38.46 21.88 -18.25
CA GLY A 658 -39.12 20.72 -18.83
C GLY A 658 -39.82 19.83 -17.78
N LYS A 659 -40.26 18.64 -18.18
CA LYS A 659 -41.06 17.72 -17.32
C LYS A 659 -40.30 16.51 -16.79
N GLY A 660 -38.98 16.42 -16.95
CA GLY A 660 -38.18 15.34 -16.44
C GLY A 660 -38.55 13.97 -17.02
N THR A 661 -38.60 13.83 -18.35
CA THR A 661 -39.00 12.58 -19.03
C THR A 661 -37.80 11.71 -19.42
N SER A 662 -36.57 12.23 -19.30
CA SER A 662 -35.37 11.52 -19.66
C SER A 662 -34.87 10.63 -18.52
N GLN A 663 -34.32 9.47 -18.89
CA GLN A 663 -33.72 8.53 -17.92
C GLN A 663 -32.19 8.71 -17.85
N TYR A 664 -31.69 8.91 -16.65
CA TYR A 664 -30.26 9.12 -16.37
C TYR A 664 -29.65 7.87 -15.78
N ASN A 665 -28.46 7.50 -16.27
CA ASN A 665 -27.71 6.38 -15.74
C ASN A 665 -26.84 6.86 -14.55
N ILE A 666 -27.10 6.32 -13.36
CA ILE A 666 -26.39 6.68 -12.12
C ILE A 666 -25.71 5.44 -11.55
N THR A 667 -24.51 5.63 -11.08
CA THR A 667 -23.80 4.62 -10.30
C THR A 667 -23.88 4.94 -8.81
N LEU A 668 -24.45 4.01 -8.03
CA LEU A 668 -24.49 4.07 -6.58
C LEU A 668 -23.48 3.10 -5.99
N ARG A 669 -22.64 3.59 -5.10
CA ARG A 669 -21.76 2.73 -4.31
C ARG A 669 -22.43 2.39 -3.01
N VAL A 670 -22.62 1.10 -2.74
CA VAL A 670 -23.20 0.56 -1.50
C VAL A 670 -22.12 -0.21 -0.77
N VAL A 671 -21.90 0.13 0.50
CA VAL A 671 -20.95 -0.55 1.37
C VAL A 671 -21.71 -1.05 2.60
N GLY A 672 -21.46 -2.28 2.98
CA GLY A 672 -22.11 -2.89 4.15
C GLY A 672 -21.44 -4.18 4.59
N ASN A 673 -22.05 -4.85 5.59
CA ASN A 673 -21.60 -6.16 6.03
C ASN A 673 -21.93 -7.21 4.97
N ASP A 674 -21.04 -8.20 4.78
CA ASP A 674 -21.27 -9.32 3.86
C ASP A 674 -22.21 -10.35 4.51
N ASP A 675 -23.48 -9.97 4.70
CA ASP A 675 -24.52 -10.81 5.27
C ASP A 675 -25.17 -11.68 4.20
N LEU A 676 -25.51 -12.92 4.55
CA LEU A 676 -26.25 -13.82 3.66
C LEU A 676 -27.59 -13.17 3.25
N GLY A 677 -27.79 -12.98 1.94
CA GLY A 677 -29.03 -12.44 1.39
C GLY A 677 -29.09 -10.92 1.26
N ILE A 678 -28.00 -10.18 1.59
CA ILE A 678 -27.98 -8.70 1.46
C ILE A 678 -28.21 -8.25 0.02
N VAL A 679 -27.64 -8.98 -0.96
CA VAL A 679 -27.84 -8.72 -2.39
C VAL A 679 -29.32 -8.86 -2.76
N ASN A 680 -29.99 -9.91 -2.25
CA ASN A 680 -31.42 -10.11 -2.47
C ASN A 680 -32.27 -8.99 -1.85
N ASN A 681 -31.89 -8.51 -0.68
CA ASN A 681 -32.58 -7.41 -0.01
C ASN A 681 -32.44 -6.11 -0.81
N ILE A 682 -31.25 -5.78 -1.29
CA ILE A 682 -30.96 -4.62 -2.13
C ILE A 682 -31.74 -4.71 -3.44
N THR A 683 -31.65 -5.83 -4.15
CA THR A 683 -32.33 -6.03 -5.44
C THR A 683 -33.86 -6.03 -5.29
N SER A 684 -34.41 -6.57 -4.20
CA SER A 684 -35.84 -6.56 -3.89
C SER A 684 -36.38 -5.14 -3.67
N ILE A 685 -35.59 -4.26 -3.06
CA ILE A 685 -35.98 -2.86 -2.88
C ILE A 685 -36.04 -2.17 -4.25
N ILE A 686 -35.01 -2.34 -5.08
CA ILE A 686 -34.95 -1.70 -6.40
C ILE A 686 -36.08 -2.23 -7.31
N SER A 687 -36.36 -3.53 -7.26
CA SER A 687 -37.41 -4.15 -8.08
C SER A 687 -38.83 -3.74 -7.68
N LYS A 688 -39.06 -3.32 -6.43
CA LYS A 688 -40.34 -2.81 -5.94
C LYS A 688 -40.59 -1.36 -6.34
N GLU A 689 -39.55 -0.63 -6.75
CA GLU A 689 -39.68 0.76 -7.20
C GLU A 689 -40.15 0.78 -8.67
N GLN A 690 -41.41 1.13 -8.88
CA GLN A 690 -41.95 1.36 -10.22
C GLN A 690 -41.20 2.53 -10.91
N LYS A 691 -40.55 2.28 -12.05
CA LYS A 691 -39.79 3.22 -12.88
C LYS A 691 -38.29 3.35 -12.58
N ILE A 692 -37.72 2.52 -11.71
CA ILE A 692 -36.25 2.40 -11.55
C ILE A 692 -35.82 1.10 -12.21
N VAL A 693 -34.95 1.21 -13.21
CA VAL A 693 -34.40 0.03 -13.90
C VAL A 693 -32.94 -0.18 -13.46
N MET A 694 -32.66 -1.33 -12.87
CA MET A 694 -31.29 -1.72 -12.57
C MET A 694 -30.62 -2.27 -13.82
N LYS A 695 -29.52 -1.68 -14.24
CA LYS A 695 -28.72 -2.12 -15.41
C LYS A 695 -27.68 -3.17 -15.04
N SER A 696 -26.96 -2.93 -13.96
CA SER A 696 -25.94 -3.86 -13.49
C SER A 696 -25.70 -3.70 -11.99
N ILE A 697 -25.24 -4.78 -11.37
CA ILE A 697 -24.79 -4.83 -10.01
C ILE A 697 -23.46 -5.60 -9.97
N ASN A 698 -22.42 -4.98 -9.45
CA ASN A 698 -21.13 -5.61 -9.18
C ASN A 698 -20.87 -5.51 -7.70
N ILE A 699 -20.68 -6.65 -7.04
CA ILE A 699 -20.42 -6.72 -5.61
C ILE A 699 -19.14 -7.50 -5.39
N ASP A 700 -18.20 -6.87 -4.71
CA ASP A 700 -16.96 -7.46 -4.25
C ASP A 700 -17.00 -7.56 -2.72
N SER A 701 -16.79 -8.77 -2.22
CA SER A 701 -16.76 -9.05 -0.78
C SER A 701 -15.34 -9.30 -0.35
N HIS A 702 -14.86 -8.45 0.58
CA HIS A 702 -13.57 -8.58 1.23
C HIS A 702 -13.68 -8.32 2.72
N ASP A 703 -13.09 -9.20 3.53
CA ASP A 703 -12.95 -9.02 4.98
C ASP A 703 -14.28 -8.88 5.77
N GLY A 704 -15.35 -9.58 5.34
CA GLY A 704 -16.66 -9.54 6.01
C GLY A 704 -17.49 -8.30 5.66
N LEU A 705 -17.03 -7.56 4.65
CA LEU A 705 -17.73 -6.44 4.06
C LEU A 705 -17.94 -6.67 2.59
N PHE A 706 -19.03 -6.13 2.10
CA PHE A 706 -19.19 -5.95 0.66
C PHE A 706 -19.05 -4.48 0.27
N SER A 707 -18.49 -4.24 -0.89
CA SER A 707 -18.57 -2.98 -1.62
C SER A 707 -19.19 -3.27 -2.97
N GLY A 708 -20.34 -2.68 -3.26
CA GLY A 708 -21.05 -2.92 -4.51
C GLY A 708 -21.30 -1.63 -5.27
N ASN A 709 -21.17 -1.69 -6.62
CA ASN A 709 -21.56 -0.64 -7.53
C ASN A 709 -22.85 -1.06 -8.23
N LEU A 710 -23.90 -0.25 -8.05
CA LEU A 710 -25.23 -0.41 -8.63
C LEU A 710 -25.43 0.62 -9.73
N ASN A 711 -25.65 0.21 -10.96
CA ASN A 711 -26.01 1.08 -12.06
C ASN A 711 -27.53 1.07 -12.24
N VAL A 712 -28.17 2.20 -12.01
CA VAL A 712 -29.62 2.37 -12.09
C VAL A 712 -30.01 3.49 -13.06
N LEU A 713 -31.16 3.34 -13.73
CA LEU A 713 -31.78 4.39 -14.51
C LEU A 713 -32.84 5.09 -13.68
N ILE A 714 -32.71 6.40 -13.53
CA ILE A 714 -33.58 7.25 -12.72
C ILE A 714 -33.94 8.51 -13.49
N ASP A 715 -35.19 9.00 -13.34
CA ASP A 715 -35.69 10.15 -14.08
C ASP A 715 -35.37 11.49 -13.36
N ASP A 716 -35.39 11.51 -12.01
CA ASP A 716 -35.23 12.74 -11.21
C ASP A 716 -34.56 12.50 -9.83
N THR A 717 -34.16 13.60 -9.19
CA THR A 717 -33.50 13.60 -7.87
C THR A 717 -34.42 13.13 -6.75
N SER A 718 -35.74 13.37 -6.83
CA SER A 718 -36.67 12.97 -5.75
C SER A 718 -36.74 11.45 -5.64
N LYS A 719 -36.71 10.74 -6.78
CA LYS A 719 -36.66 9.28 -6.82
C LYS A 719 -35.33 8.73 -6.37
N LEU A 720 -34.23 9.42 -6.74
CA LEU A 720 -32.90 9.07 -6.26
C LEU A 720 -32.81 9.14 -4.74
N ASP A 721 -33.26 10.24 -4.14
CA ASP A 721 -33.25 10.43 -2.70
C ASP A 721 -34.12 9.42 -1.96
N ALA A 722 -35.28 9.08 -2.52
CA ALA A 722 -36.14 8.05 -1.99
C ALA A 722 -35.47 6.67 -2.02
N LEU A 723 -34.78 6.34 -3.12
CA LEU A 723 -34.02 5.10 -3.26
C LEU A 723 -32.85 5.05 -2.28
N LEU A 724 -32.07 6.13 -2.17
CA LEU A 724 -30.95 6.24 -1.23
C LEU A 724 -31.40 6.05 0.23
N LYS A 725 -32.52 6.66 0.63
CA LYS A 725 -33.12 6.47 1.96
C LYS A 725 -33.50 5.02 2.19
N LYS A 726 -34.16 4.36 1.24
CA LYS A 726 -34.58 2.96 1.36
C LYS A 726 -33.40 2.01 1.39
N LEU A 727 -32.37 2.22 0.57
CA LEU A 727 -31.17 1.39 0.61
C LEU A 727 -30.40 1.51 1.94
N ARG A 728 -30.40 2.69 2.56
CA ARG A 728 -29.79 2.90 3.90
C ARG A 728 -30.57 2.20 5.02
N THR A 729 -31.83 1.86 4.84
CA THR A 729 -32.62 1.11 5.85
C THR A 729 -32.41 -0.40 5.78
N VAL A 730 -31.73 -0.89 4.74
CA VAL A 730 -31.41 -2.32 4.63
C VAL A 730 -30.47 -2.72 5.75
N LYS A 731 -30.86 -3.73 6.54
CA LYS A 731 -30.02 -4.25 7.60
C LYS A 731 -28.69 -4.74 7.02
N GLY A 732 -27.58 -4.25 7.55
CA GLY A 732 -26.23 -4.57 7.06
C GLY A 732 -25.62 -3.55 6.10
N VAL A 733 -26.40 -2.65 5.49
CA VAL A 733 -25.88 -1.53 4.69
C VAL A 733 -25.37 -0.42 5.62
N LYS A 734 -24.12 0.01 5.41
CA LYS A 734 -23.45 1.05 6.21
C LYS A 734 -23.45 2.40 5.52
N SER A 735 -23.20 2.41 4.24
CA SER A 735 -23.22 3.65 3.47
C SER A 735 -23.72 3.41 2.06
N VAL A 736 -24.44 4.41 1.53
CA VAL A 736 -24.85 4.48 0.13
C VAL A 736 -24.48 5.87 -0.38
N THR A 737 -23.66 5.92 -1.40
CA THR A 737 -23.16 7.16 -2.02
C THR A 737 -23.36 7.13 -3.53
N ARG A 738 -23.68 8.26 -4.12
CA ARG A 738 -23.69 8.48 -5.57
C ARG A 738 -22.24 8.71 -6.03
N LEU A 739 -21.80 8.00 -7.07
CA LEU A 739 -20.48 8.16 -7.69
C LEU A 739 -20.55 9.16 -8.84
#